data_1081db2a169171080e4eb68a7c10d18c
#
_entry.id   1081db2a169171080e4eb68a7c10d18c
#
_cell.length_a   1.000
_cell.length_b   1.000
_cell.length_c   1.000
_cell.angle_alpha   90.00
_cell.angle_beta   90.00
_cell.angle_gamma   90.00
#
_symmetry.space_group_name_H-M   'P 1'
#
loop_
_entity.id
_entity.type
_entity.pdbx_description
1 polymer ?
#
loop_
_entity_poly.entity_id
_entity_poly.type
_entity_poly.pdbx_seq_one_letter_code
_entity_poly.pdbx_strand_id
1 'polypeptide(L)'
;MLCYGYQGEIYTQTLNGEPKKVEIQIINDQEETPELGKFGRASDITITPDGDLIAFVARGEIFVTSDEYQTTKQITHTPEAEAYPTFSPDGKTLVYVSERDGYFNLYKAEVAREEEINFTYATLINEERLFDDDGIERGVPKFSPDGKELAYLENRNILKVINLDTKKIRQITDGTQHYRNDDYCFDYEWSPDGKWFALSFISNMRDPYSDVGIVSSNGDMKIYNITNDGYITSNVQWAMDGNAVTFISNRYGMRSHASWGSQDDAFIAFMNQEAYDKFRLSKEEYDLLKKEEKMAKDLAEKSDDKKDKKDKKDDKKGEEKKDIVVELDGLDERIMRLTPMSSRLSGISLSKEGDKLYFLSAFEKAYDLWELDIREKSTKILKKLDMGGAMLKLNKKGDKLFVLSGGNLQTIETKSGKATPIKYDATMLLDRAAEREYMYNHIFLQENKRLFRRDSNGADFAQIKKDFYPFLAHINNNYDFVELMSEILGELNVSHSGAGMRSNGKSGDVTAYFGLLFDVNYEGDGLLIDEVLEKGPFDKNHSKVKAGNIIEKIDGVEILSDMDYYPLLNKKVGKQVLVSVYDPDTKKRWEEIVKPISKGTQNELLYQRWIKHNAEVVDSLSNGTLGYVHIRSMGDASYRDVYADILGKYNRRKGVVIDTRFNGGGRLHEDIEILFSGEKYLEQVIRDSVACVMPSRRYVKPSIMITCEANYSNAHGTPWVYKHKKIGKLVGMPVPGTMSSVTWETLQDTDLYFGLPVVGYRTQEGYYLENYQLEPDVKVRNTPEKLAVGVDEQLEAAVKELLKDVENYNYWGK
;
A
#
# COMPACT_ATOMS: atom_id res chain seq x y z
N MET A 1 -39.92 27.79 -3.47
CA MET A 1 -38.63 28.10 -4.06
C MET A 1 -37.72 26.90 -3.84
N LEU A 2 -37.07 26.42 -4.89
CA LEU A 2 -36.03 25.39 -4.80
C LEU A 2 -34.67 26.09 -4.79
N CYS A 3 -33.70 25.56 -4.06
CA CYS A 3 -32.29 25.93 -4.11
C CYS A 3 -31.47 24.66 -4.34
N TYR A 4 -30.57 24.68 -5.31
CA TYR A 4 -29.78 23.49 -5.66
C TYR A 4 -28.43 23.87 -6.24
N GLY A 5 -27.46 22.98 -6.15
CA GLY A 5 -26.16 23.07 -6.80
C GLY A 5 -26.20 22.48 -8.21
N TYR A 6 -25.51 23.08 -9.16
CA TYR A 6 -25.27 22.55 -10.48
C TYR A 6 -23.96 23.11 -11.06
N GLN A 7 -23.05 22.25 -11.50
CA GLN A 7 -21.72 22.61 -12.04
C GLN A 7 -20.92 23.54 -11.09
N GLY A 8 -20.91 23.24 -9.79
CA GLY A 8 -20.22 24.05 -8.78
C GLY A 8 -20.89 25.38 -8.42
N GLU A 9 -22.01 25.71 -9.02
CA GLU A 9 -22.74 26.97 -8.81
C GLU A 9 -24.08 26.75 -8.09
N ILE A 10 -24.58 27.77 -7.40
CA ILE A 10 -25.85 27.73 -6.69
C ILE A 10 -26.94 28.38 -7.52
N TYR A 11 -28.08 27.71 -7.62
CA TYR A 11 -29.24 28.19 -8.35
C TYR A 11 -30.47 28.24 -7.45
N THR A 12 -31.34 29.20 -7.73
CA THR A 12 -32.69 29.30 -7.16
C THR A 12 -33.72 29.21 -8.27
N GLN A 13 -34.85 28.53 -7.98
CA GLN A 13 -35.95 28.36 -8.95
C GLN A 13 -37.30 28.33 -8.23
N THR A 14 -38.29 29.04 -8.76
CA THR A 14 -39.67 28.81 -8.35
C THR A 14 -40.24 27.60 -9.07
N LEU A 15 -41.30 26.95 -8.55
CA LEU A 15 -41.84 25.71 -9.08
C LEU A 15 -42.16 25.76 -10.60
N ASN A 16 -42.46 26.92 -11.16
CA ASN A 16 -42.80 27.10 -12.59
C ASN A 16 -41.95 28.20 -13.24
N GLY A 17 -40.83 28.60 -12.63
CA GLY A 17 -39.93 29.65 -13.15
C GLY A 17 -38.67 29.10 -13.74
N GLU A 18 -37.92 29.94 -14.41
CA GLU A 18 -36.58 29.62 -14.91
C GLU A 18 -35.55 29.61 -13.77
N PRO A 19 -34.52 28.74 -13.84
CA PRO A 19 -33.41 28.75 -12.91
C PRO A 19 -32.68 30.10 -12.92
N LYS A 20 -32.34 30.60 -11.74
CA LYS A 20 -31.51 31.80 -11.58
C LYS A 20 -30.26 31.46 -10.79
N LYS A 21 -29.10 31.71 -11.38
CA LYS A 21 -27.84 31.60 -10.69
C LYS A 21 -27.78 32.63 -9.54
N VAL A 22 -27.29 32.19 -8.39
CA VAL A 22 -27.01 33.09 -7.28
C VAL A 22 -25.66 33.75 -7.51
N GLU A 23 -25.64 35.08 -7.71
CA GLU A 23 -24.40 35.82 -7.85
C GLU A 23 -23.71 35.90 -6.47
N ILE A 24 -22.55 35.26 -6.35
CA ILE A 24 -21.73 35.25 -5.15
C ILE A 24 -20.47 36.04 -5.44
N GLN A 25 -20.22 37.06 -4.61
CA GLN A 25 -18.98 37.82 -4.67
C GLN A 25 -18.11 37.44 -3.48
N ILE A 26 -16.92 36.92 -3.75
CA ILE A 26 -15.92 36.58 -2.73
C ILE A 26 -14.91 37.71 -2.71
N ILE A 27 -14.75 38.36 -1.55
CA ILE A 27 -13.72 39.36 -1.32
C ILE A 27 -12.59 38.67 -0.57
N ASN A 28 -11.46 38.49 -1.24
CA ASN A 28 -10.27 37.89 -0.66
C ASN A 28 -9.14 38.94 -0.68
N ASP A 29 -8.67 39.33 0.50
CA ASP A 29 -7.56 40.25 0.68
C ASP A 29 -6.22 39.58 1.00
N GLN A 30 -6.21 38.22 0.96
CA GLN A 30 -5.01 37.40 1.12
C GLN A 30 -4.48 36.98 -0.23
N GLU A 31 -3.63 37.81 -0.83
CA GLU A 31 -2.87 37.43 -2.03
C GLU A 31 -1.78 36.42 -1.63
N GLU A 32 -1.77 35.27 -2.28
CA GLU A 32 -0.66 34.34 -2.16
C GLU A 32 0.51 34.85 -2.99
N THR A 33 1.65 34.97 -2.36
CA THR A 33 2.92 35.28 -3.02
C THR A 33 3.85 34.07 -2.85
N PRO A 34 4.76 33.83 -3.81
CA PRO A 34 5.74 32.77 -3.66
C PRO A 34 6.52 32.90 -2.35
N GLU A 35 6.63 31.84 -1.62
CA GLU A 35 7.29 31.76 -0.30
C GLU A 35 8.51 30.86 -0.32
N LEU A 36 9.57 31.24 0.40
CA LEU A 36 10.73 30.39 0.61
C LEU A 36 10.38 29.35 1.68
N GLY A 37 10.23 28.09 1.27
CA GLY A 37 9.90 26.96 2.16
C GLY A 37 11.04 25.97 2.27
N LYS A 38 11.12 25.26 3.42
CA LYS A 38 12.04 24.15 3.62
C LYS A 38 11.25 22.85 3.77
N PHE A 39 11.51 21.91 2.88
CA PHE A 39 10.81 20.63 2.82
C PHE A 39 11.73 19.49 3.23
N GLY A 40 11.35 18.74 4.26
CA GLY A 40 12.20 17.74 4.91
C GLY A 40 11.83 16.29 4.58
N ARG A 41 11.01 16.04 3.55
CA ARG A 41 10.59 14.70 3.16
C ARG A 41 11.07 14.37 1.76
N ALA A 42 12.24 13.72 1.67
CA ALA A 42 12.70 13.15 0.41
C ALA A 42 11.83 11.94 0.05
N SER A 43 11.48 11.86 -1.22
CA SER A 43 10.94 10.65 -1.88
C SER A 43 11.88 10.28 -3.01
N ASP A 44 11.70 9.12 -3.59
CA ASP A 44 12.43 8.67 -4.76
C ASP A 44 13.94 9.03 -4.74
N ILE A 45 14.79 8.05 -4.63
CA ILE A 45 16.23 8.29 -4.58
C ILE A 45 16.98 7.52 -5.65
N THR A 46 18.04 8.15 -6.16
CA THR A 46 19.07 7.47 -6.91
C THR A 46 20.46 7.90 -6.40
N ILE A 47 21.44 7.04 -6.58
CA ILE A 47 22.83 7.30 -6.19
C ILE A 47 23.76 7.13 -7.38
N THR A 48 24.86 7.89 -7.41
CA THR A 48 25.96 7.60 -8.34
C THR A 48 26.58 6.22 -8.04
N PRO A 49 27.23 5.55 -9.00
CA PRO A 49 27.80 4.22 -8.77
C PRO A 49 28.78 4.14 -7.59
N ASP A 50 29.53 5.19 -7.34
CA ASP A 50 30.45 5.32 -6.20
C ASP A 50 29.74 5.67 -4.88
N GLY A 51 28.51 6.22 -4.95
CA GLY A 51 27.70 6.62 -3.82
C GLY A 51 28.02 8.02 -3.29
N ASP A 52 28.79 8.83 -4.05
CA ASP A 52 29.21 10.16 -3.61
C ASP A 52 28.09 11.20 -3.73
N LEU A 53 27.21 11.04 -4.71
CA LEU A 53 26.05 11.91 -4.94
C LEU A 53 24.75 11.12 -4.83
N ILE A 54 23.74 11.80 -4.30
CA ILE A 54 22.38 11.27 -4.13
C ILE A 54 21.42 12.28 -4.73
N ALA A 55 20.67 11.90 -5.76
CA ALA A 55 19.52 12.68 -6.23
C ALA A 55 18.25 12.16 -5.54
N PHE A 56 17.36 13.09 -5.19
CA PHE A 56 16.09 12.79 -4.55
C PHE A 56 15.03 13.82 -4.95
N VAL A 57 13.77 13.46 -4.78
CA VAL A 57 12.63 14.35 -5.01
C VAL A 57 12.15 14.90 -3.67
N ALA A 58 11.89 16.18 -3.59
CA ALA A 58 11.22 16.80 -2.46
C ALA A 58 10.17 17.78 -2.98
N ARG A 59 8.90 17.55 -2.66
CA ARG A 59 7.76 18.34 -3.11
C ARG A 59 7.75 18.62 -4.62
N GLY A 60 7.92 17.56 -5.42
CA GLY A 60 7.90 17.63 -6.88
C GLY A 60 9.21 18.08 -7.52
N GLU A 61 10.16 18.62 -6.77
CA GLU A 61 11.42 19.14 -7.28
C GLU A 61 12.58 18.19 -7.04
N ILE A 62 13.53 18.18 -7.96
CA ILE A 62 14.75 17.34 -7.86
C ILE A 62 15.87 18.11 -7.19
N PHE A 63 16.48 17.46 -6.21
CA PHE A 63 17.67 17.91 -5.51
C PHE A 63 18.79 16.90 -5.62
N VAL A 64 20.02 17.37 -5.60
CA VAL A 64 21.23 16.53 -5.47
C VAL A 64 21.99 16.93 -4.23
N THR A 65 22.36 15.96 -3.41
CA THR A 65 23.20 16.16 -2.21
C THR A 65 24.44 15.29 -2.25
N SER A 66 25.47 15.65 -1.48
CA SER A 66 26.69 14.88 -1.32
C SER A 66 26.64 14.05 -0.03
N ASP A 67 27.06 12.79 -0.10
CA ASP A 67 27.19 11.92 1.08
C ASP A 67 28.22 12.49 2.10
N GLU A 68 29.36 13.00 1.61
CA GLU A 68 30.45 13.46 2.45
C GLU A 68 30.19 14.83 3.07
N TYR A 69 29.84 15.83 2.22
CA TYR A 69 29.78 17.24 2.65
C TYR A 69 28.35 17.70 2.92
N GLN A 70 27.35 16.91 2.51
CA GLN A 70 25.92 17.21 2.68
C GLN A 70 25.50 18.57 2.07
N THR A 71 26.24 19.03 1.05
CA THR A 71 25.88 20.21 0.26
C THR A 71 24.74 19.82 -0.67
N THR A 72 23.64 20.57 -0.63
CA THR A 72 22.44 20.29 -1.44
C THR A 72 22.27 21.35 -2.52
N LYS A 73 21.97 20.92 -3.74
CA LYS A 73 21.66 21.77 -4.90
C LYS A 73 20.28 21.41 -5.41
N GLN A 74 19.41 22.41 -5.58
CA GLN A 74 18.18 22.27 -6.33
C GLN A 74 18.50 22.21 -7.83
N ILE A 75 17.90 21.25 -8.55
CA ILE A 75 18.14 21.04 -9.98
C ILE A 75 17.00 21.62 -10.80
N THR A 76 15.75 21.38 -10.41
CA THR A 76 14.55 21.81 -11.12
C THR A 76 13.83 22.92 -10.37
N HIS A 77 13.08 23.79 -11.08
CA HIS A 77 12.45 24.96 -10.52
C HIS A 77 11.10 25.21 -11.21
N THR A 78 10.22 24.23 -11.22
CA THR A 78 8.92 24.29 -11.91
C THR A 78 7.77 24.01 -10.95
N PRO A 79 6.56 24.49 -11.19
CA PRO A 79 5.42 24.12 -10.37
C PRO A 79 4.94 22.66 -10.61
N GLU A 80 5.33 22.05 -11.74
CA GLU A 80 5.03 20.68 -12.10
C GLU A 80 5.89 19.70 -11.30
N ALA A 81 5.42 18.47 -11.14
CA ALA A 81 6.18 17.44 -10.45
C ALA A 81 7.21 16.77 -11.36
N GLU A 82 8.40 16.63 -10.84
CA GLU A 82 9.44 15.76 -11.35
C GLU A 82 9.54 14.47 -10.53
N ALA A 83 9.96 13.38 -11.21
CA ALA A 83 10.07 12.06 -10.61
C ALA A 83 11.16 11.20 -11.27
N TYR A 84 11.49 10.06 -10.65
CA TYR A 84 12.36 9.03 -11.20
C TYR A 84 13.74 9.53 -11.68
N PRO A 85 14.47 10.29 -10.87
CA PRO A 85 15.82 10.71 -11.26
C PRO A 85 16.74 9.51 -11.45
N THR A 86 17.60 9.56 -12.46
CA THR A 86 18.64 8.55 -12.70
C THR A 86 19.93 9.21 -13.16
N PHE A 87 21.06 8.85 -12.55
CA PHE A 87 22.38 9.34 -12.97
C PHE A 87 22.93 8.52 -14.14
N SER A 88 23.63 9.19 -15.04
CA SER A 88 24.54 8.54 -15.96
C SER A 88 25.66 7.80 -15.19
N PRO A 89 26.29 6.76 -15.77
CA PRO A 89 27.33 6.01 -15.08
C PRO A 89 28.55 6.84 -14.65
N ASP A 90 28.79 8.00 -15.28
CA ASP A 90 29.86 8.95 -14.93
C ASP A 90 29.40 10.01 -13.91
N GLY A 91 28.11 10.01 -13.53
CA GLY A 91 27.53 10.95 -12.56
C GLY A 91 27.38 12.40 -13.04
N LYS A 92 27.61 12.69 -14.34
CA LYS A 92 27.59 14.05 -14.89
C LYS A 92 26.25 14.46 -15.53
N THR A 93 25.42 13.48 -15.86
CA THR A 93 24.08 13.69 -16.41
C THR A 93 23.06 13.09 -15.47
N LEU A 94 21.97 13.79 -15.26
CA LEU A 94 20.79 13.35 -14.55
C LEU A 94 19.62 13.35 -15.51
N VAL A 95 18.92 12.23 -15.68
CA VAL A 95 17.68 12.14 -16.45
C VAL A 95 16.53 11.89 -15.47
N TYR A 96 15.40 12.51 -15.74
CA TYR A 96 14.21 12.44 -14.88
C TYR A 96 12.93 12.64 -15.69
N VAL A 97 11.80 12.35 -15.08
CA VAL A 97 10.46 12.58 -15.62
C VAL A 97 9.98 13.96 -15.19
N SER A 98 9.33 14.70 -16.07
CA SER A 98 8.62 15.93 -15.76
C SER A 98 7.27 15.96 -16.48
N GLU A 99 6.26 16.55 -15.86
CA GLU A 99 4.92 16.72 -16.41
C GLU A 99 4.67 18.12 -17.00
N ARG A 100 5.73 18.94 -17.16
CA ARG A 100 5.64 20.33 -17.66
C ARG A 100 5.09 20.50 -19.08
N ASP A 101 5.07 19.41 -19.86
CA ASP A 101 4.44 19.39 -21.20
C ASP A 101 2.93 19.05 -21.12
N GLY A 102 2.34 18.90 -19.92
CA GLY A 102 0.98 18.44 -19.69
C GLY A 102 0.82 16.90 -19.76
N TYR A 103 1.94 16.18 -19.84
CA TYR A 103 2.06 14.73 -19.77
C TYR A 103 3.49 14.36 -19.37
N PHE A 104 3.73 13.14 -18.91
CA PHE A 104 5.07 12.68 -18.50
C PHE A 104 6.02 12.59 -19.69
N ASN A 105 7.10 13.37 -19.65
CA ASN A 105 8.18 13.32 -20.64
C ASN A 105 9.56 13.30 -19.95
N LEU A 106 10.60 12.91 -20.67
CA LEU A 106 11.95 12.81 -20.14
C LEU A 106 12.75 14.09 -20.38
N TYR A 107 13.35 14.56 -19.32
CA TYR A 107 14.26 15.69 -19.31
C TYR A 107 15.63 15.24 -18.83
N LYS A 108 16.68 15.94 -19.26
CA LYS A 108 18.02 15.76 -18.73
C LYS A 108 18.56 17.06 -18.18
N ALA A 109 19.33 16.96 -17.12
CA ALA A 109 20.14 18.03 -16.57
C ALA A 109 21.62 17.63 -16.63
N GLU A 110 22.48 18.55 -17.00
CA GLU A 110 23.92 18.37 -17.12
C GLU A 110 24.68 19.52 -16.49
N VAL A 111 25.83 19.23 -15.88
CA VAL A 111 26.75 20.26 -15.43
C VAL A 111 27.30 21.01 -16.66
N ALA A 112 27.05 22.33 -16.78
CA ALA A 112 27.28 23.08 -17.99
C ALA A 112 28.77 23.33 -18.27
N ARG A 113 29.60 23.32 -17.24
CA ARG A 113 31.03 23.66 -17.32
C ARG A 113 31.88 22.45 -17.03
N GLU A 114 32.75 22.07 -17.96
CA GLU A 114 33.60 20.86 -17.85
C GLU A 114 34.57 20.89 -16.66
N GLU A 115 34.98 22.08 -16.22
CA GLU A 115 35.85 22.28 -15.06
C GLU A 115 35.14 22.06 -13.70
N GLU A 116 33.82 22.06 -13.67
CA GLU A 116 33.03 21.82 -12.45
C GLU A 116 32.92 20.30 -12.15
N ILE A 117 33.15 19.93 -10.91
CA ILE A 117 33.36 18.52 -10.53
C ILE A 117 32.04 17.73 -10.60
N ASN A 118 30.94 18.29 -10.08
CA ASN A 118 29.65 17.61 -9.96
C ASN A 118 28.50 18.60 -9.72
N PHE A 119 27.27 18.08 -9.65
CA PHE A 119 26.05 18.88 -9.48
C PHE A 119 26.05 19.78 -8.24
N THR A 120 26.57 19.34 -7.09
CA THR A 120 26.49 20.10 -5.83
C THR A 120 27.36 21.37 -5.85
N TYR A 121 28.36 21.41 -6.71
CA TYR A 121 29.27 22.54 -6.92
C TYR A 121 29.09 23.27 -8.26
N ALA A 122 28.18 22.80 -9.08
CA ALA A 122 27.88 23.38 -10.36
C ALA A 122 27.32 24.80 -10.19
N THR A 123 27.87 25.78 -10.95
CA THR A 123 27.37 27.16 -11.01
C THR A 123 26.23 27.30 -12.00
N LEU A 124 26.26 26.47 -13.07
CA LEU A 124 25.25 26.44 -14.11
C LEU A 124 24.90 24.99 -14.44
N ILE A 125 23.61 24.71 -14.56
CA ILE A 125 23.07 23.45 -15.00
C ILE A 125 22.30 23.70 -16.29
N ASN A 126 22.61 22.94 -17.33
CA ASN A 126 21.85 22.94 -18.56
C ASN A 126 20.75 21.88 -18.46
N GLU A 127 19.54 22.28 -18.78
CA GLU A 127 18.37 21.42 -18.78
C GLU A 127 17.78 21.38 -20.18
N GLU A 128 17.46 20.20 -20.68
CA GLU A 128 16.82 20.03 -21.98
C GLU A 128 15.86 18.83 -22.00
N ARG A 129 14.85 18.93 -22.83
CA ARG A 129 13.91 17.85 -23.12
C ARG A 129 14.57 16.80 -24.03
N LEU A 130 14.43 15.51 -23.73
CA LEU A 130 15.05 14.42 -24.52
C LEU A 130 14.24 14.04 -25.76
N PHE A 131 12.93 14.25 -25.76
CA PHE A 131 12.03 13.89 -26.84
C PHE A 131 11.22 15.12 -27.27
N ASP A 132 10.71 15.08 -28.50
CA ASP A 132 9.81 16.11 -29.00
C ASP A 132 8.48 16.09 -28.25
N ASP A 133 7.72 17.19 -28.37
CA ASP A 133 6.37 17.31 -27.82
C ASP A 133 5.36 16.58 -28.74
N ASP A 134 5.25 15.28 -28.54
CA ASP A 134 4.43 14.37 -29.34
C ASP A 134 3.21 13.79 -28.60
N GLY A 135 3.01 14.19 -27.34
CA GLY A 135 1.92 13.73 -26.47
C GLY A 135 2.07 12.28 -25.98
N ILE A 136 3.24 11.67 -26.16
CA ILE A 136 3.51 10.29 -25.74
C ILE A 136 4.15 10.31 -24.35
N GLU A 137 3.51 9.61 -23.41
CA GLU A 137 4.04 9.48 -22.04
C GLU A 137 5.31 8.62 -22.01
N ARG A 138 6.34 9.11 -21.30
CA ARG A 138 7.61 8.42 -21.07
C ARG A 138 8.03 8.54 -19.62
N GLY A 139 8.45 7.41 -19.03
CA GLY A 139 8.79 7.36 -17.60
C GLY A 139 9.84 6.34 -17.24
N VAL A 140 10.24 6.33 -15.99
CA VAL A 140 11.20 5.41 -15.37
C VAL A 140 12.50 5.23 -16.20
N PRO A 141 13.26 6.31 -16.47
CA PRO A 141 14.46 6.18 -17.24
C PRO A 141 15.54 5.39 -16.49
N LYS A 142 16.33 4.57 -17.23
CA LYS A 142 17.51 3.88 -16.71
C LYS A 142 18.62 3.83 -17.77
N PHE A 143 19.77 4.38 -17.43
CA PHE A 143 20.95 4.31 -18.33
C PHE A 143 21.46 2.89 -18.51
N SER A 144 21.93 2.58 -19.71
CA SER A 144 22.75 1.40 -19.93
C SER A 144 24.07 1.47 -19.15
N PRO A 145 24.69 0.34 -18.82
CA PRO A 145 25.94 0.33 -18.03
C PRO A 145 27.14 1.05 -18.67
N ASP A 146 27.09 1.31 -19.99
CA ASP A 146 28.10 2.07 -20.72
C ASP A 146 27.70 3.55 -20.94
N GLY A 147 26.47 3.95 -20.51
CA GLY A 147 25.95 5.30 -20.62
C GLY A 147 25.51 5.73 -22.01
N LYS A 148 25.57 4.86 -23.01
CA LYS A 148 25.24 5.24 -24.41
C LYS A 148 23.78 5.12 -24.75
N GLU A 149 23.04 4.39 -23.96
CA GLU A 149 21.64 4.12 -24.18
C GLU A 149 20.82 4.43 -22.94
N LEU A 150 19.56 4.74 -23.14
CA LEU A 150 18.59 4.97 -22.10
C LEU A 150 17.37 4.09 -22.33
N ALA A 151 17.05 3.23 -21.38
CA ALA A 151 15.78 2.52 -21.35
C ALA A 151 14.72 3.37 -20.68
N TYR A 152 13.47 3.25 -21.12
CA TYR A 152 12.33 3.97 -20.57
C TYR A 152 11.03 3.21 -20.84
N LEU A 153 9.98 3.54 -20.09
CA LEU A 153 8.63 3.05 -20.32
C LEU A 153 7.83 4.05 -21.14
N GLU A 154 7.34 3.63 -22.31
CA GLU A 154 6.39 4.39 -23.10
C GLU A 154 4.96 3.98 -22.72
N ASN A 155 4.08 4.96 -22.54
CA ASN A 155 2.69 4.74 -22.11
C ASN A 155 2.60 3.79 -20.89
N ARG A 156 3.58 3.87 -20.00
CA ARG A 156 3.69 3.18 -18.70
C ARG A 156 3.98 1.68 -18.73
N ASN A 157 3.82 0.99 -19.86
CA ASN A 157 3.92 -0.47 -19.94
C ASN A 157 4.75 -1.01 -21.10
N ILE A 158 5.24 -0.18 -22.01
CA ILE A 158 6.06 -0.61 -23.14
C ILE A 158 7.52 -0.24 -22.87
N LEU A 159 8.36 -1.24 -22.61
CA LEU A 159 9.80 -1.00 -22.46
C LEU A 159 10.44 -0.71 -23.80
N LYS A 160 11.11 0.43 -23.91
CA LYS A 160 11.87 0.88 -25.08
C LYS A 160 13.27 1.33 -24.69
N VAL A 161 14.14 1.39 -25.67
CA VAL A 161 15.51 1.88 -25.53
C VAL A 161 15.80 2.89 -26.61
N ILE A 162 16.35 4.04 -26.24
CA ILE A 162 16.92 5.03 -27.16
C ILE A 162 18.44 5.02 -27.06
N ASN A 163 19.11 5.00 -28.20
CA ASN A 163 20.54 5.30 -28.28
C ASN A 163 20.72 6.83 -28.24
N LEU A 164 21.47 7.35 -27.28
CA LEU A 164 21.56 8.79 -27.01
C LEU A 164 22.30 9.56 -28.09
N ASP A 165 23.27 8.95 -28.79
CA ASP A 165 24.02 9.56 -29.88
C ASP A 165 23.23 9.55 -31.19
N THR A 166 22.72 8.39 -31.58
CA THR A 166 22.06 8.19 -32.89
C THR A 166 20.57 8.49 -32.88
N LYS A 167 19.97 8.66 -31.70
CA LYS A 167 18.53 8.84 -31.47
C LYS A 167 17.67 7.67 -31.99
N LYS A 168 18.25 6.52 -32.28
CA LYS A 168 17.50 5.35 -32.71
C LYS A 168 16.80 4.72 -31.54
N ILE A 169 15.50 4.43 -31.71
CA ILE A 169 14.66 3.76 -30.71
C ILE A 169 14.43 2.31 -31.13
N ARG A 170 14.46 1.39 -30.17
CA ARG A 170 14.04 0.01 -30.33
C ARG A 170 13.09 -0.40 -29.19
N GLN A 171 12.14 -1.25 -29.51
CA GLN A 171 11.16 -1.76 -28.57
C GLN A 171 11.63 -3.08 -27.98
N ILE A 172 11.44 -3.26 -26.67
CA ILE A 172 11.88 -4.44 -25.91
C ILE A 172 10.68 -5.30 -25.50
N THR A 173 9.54 -4.65 -25.14
CA THR A 173 8.27 -5.35 -24.84
C THR A 173 7.13 -4.71 -25.63
N ASP A 174 6.02 -5.41 -25.81
CA ASP A 174 4.86 -4.92 -26.55
C ASP A 174 3.73 -4.35 -25.67
N GLY A 175 3.95 -4.32 -24.34
CA GLY A 175 2.98 -3.81 -23.37
C GLY A 175 1.90 -4.81 -22.96
N THR A 176 1.82 -5.99 -23.55
CA THR A 176 0.83 -7.02 -23.18
C THR A 176 1.15 -7.72 -21.87
N GLN A 177 2.35 -7.50 -21.35
CA GLN A 177 2.87 -8.10 -20.12
C GLN A 177 2.49 -7.31 -18.87
N HIS A 178 1.87 -6.14 -19.03
CA HIS A 178 1.38 -5.29 -17.95
C HIS A 178 0.02 -4.73 -18.28
N TYR A 179 -0.98 -5.09 -17.45
CA TYR A 179 -2.37 -4.64 -17.61
C TYR A 179 -2.66 -3.36 -16.84
N ARG A 180 -1.88 -3.08 -15.80
CA ARG A 180 -2.05 -1.90 -14.97
C ARG A 180 -1.38 -0.71 -15.62
N ASN A 181 -2.14 0.32 -15.81
CA ASN A 181 -1.63 1.66 -16.10
C ASN A 181 -1.28 2.41 -14.81
N ASP A 182 -1.01 1.68 -13.72
CA ASP A 182 -0.49 2.27 -12.49
C ASP A 182 0.88 2.87 -12.76
N ASP A 183 1.18 3.97 -12.07
CA ASP A 183 2.45 4.61 -12.25
C ASP A 183 3.57 3.62 -11.94
N TYR A 184 4.18 3.12 -13.03
CA TYR A 184 5.48 2.48 -13.00
C TYR A 184 5.60 1.19 -12.17
N CYS A 185 4.56 0.39 -12.11
CA CYS A 185 4.59 -0.95 -11.52
C CYS A 185 5.45 -1.97 -12.32
N PHE A 186 6.04 -1.54 -13.43
CA PHE A 186 6.87 -2.38 -14.27
C PHE A 186 8.33 -2.30 -13.83
N ASP A 187 8.73 -3.22 -12.97
CA ASP A 187 10.12 -3.35 -12.54
C ASP A 187 10.98 -3.95 -13.68
N TYR A 188 12.02 -3.24 -14.05
CA TYR A 188 13.01 -3.73 -15.02
C TYR A 188 14.42 -3.24 -14.68
N GLU A 189 15.45 -3.96 -15.04
CA GLU A 189 16.83 -3.59 -14.79
C GLU A 189 17.76 -4.09 -15.90
N TRP A 190 18.70 -3.24 -16.33
CA TRP A 190 19.76 -3.63 -17.27
C TRP A 190 20.70 -4.66 -16.65
N SER A 191 21.10 -5.66 -17.44
CA SER A 191 22.23 -6.52 -17.09
C SER A 191 23.54 -5.71 -17.08
N PRO A 192 24.53 -6.10 -16.27
CA PRO A 192 25.84 -5.41 -16.23
C PRO A 192 26.59 -5.31 -17.56
N ASP A 193 26.33 -6.20 -18.52
CA ASP A 193 26.89 -6.16 -19.87
C ASP A 193 26.05 -5.38 -20.89
N GLY A 194 24.83 -4.93 -20.47
CA GLY A 194 23.90 -4.20 -21.32
C GLY A 194 23.17 -5.03 -22.37
N LYS A 195 23.25 -6.35 -22.34
CA LYS A 195 22.67 -7.23 -23.36
C LYS A 195 21.30 -7.79 -23.00
N TRP A 196 20.90 -7.69 -21.73
CA TRP A 196 19.65 -8.22 -21.20
C TRP A 196 18.95 -7.22 -20.30
N PHE A 197 17.66 -7.43 -20.13
CA PHE A 197 16.87 -6.89 -19.03
C PHE A 197 16.36 -8.03 -18.16
N ALA A 198 16.43 -7.87 -16.85
CA ALA A 198 15.59 -8.60 -15.91
C ALA A 198 14.35 -7.78 -15.64
N LEU A 199 13.18 -8.43 -15.55
CA LEU A 199 11.91 -7.73 -15.36
C LEU A 199 10.90 -8.58 -14.60
N SER A 200 9.96 -7.89 -13.95
CA SER A 200 8.75 -8.46 -13.38
C SER A 200 7.61 -8.28 -14.38
N PHE A 201 6.83 -9.32 -14.67
CA PHE A 201 5.76 -9.25 -15.67
C PHE A 201 4.58 -10.16 -15.29
N ILE A 202 3.42 -9.89 -15.84
CA ILE A 202 2.22 -10.70 -15.62
C ILE A 202 2.04 -11.66 -16.79
N SER A 203 2.21 -12.93 -16.50
CA SER A 203 1.91 -13.99 -17.45
C SER A 203 0.44 -14.42 -17.36
N ASN A 204 -0.12 -14.88 -18.49
CA ASN A 204 -1.41 -15.58 -18.55
C ASN A 204 -2.63 -14.84 -17.94
N MET A 205 -2.71 -13.51 -18.05
CA MET A 205 -3.84 -12.70 -17.57
C MET A 205 -4.19 -12.92 -16.08
N ARG A 206 -3.17 -13.10 -15.22
CA ARG A 206 -3.36 -13.35 -13.79
C ARG A 206 -2.91 -12.18 -12.91
N ASP A 207 -3.29 -10.94 -13.24
CA ASP A 207 -3.05 -9.81 -12.34
C ASP A 207 -3.68 -10.05 -10.94
N PRO A 208 -2.97 -9.84 -9.83
CA PRO A 208 -1.62 -9.26 -9.66
C PRO A 208 -0.46 -10.28 -9.55
N TYR A 209 -0.64 -11.51 -10.01
CA TYR A 209 0.38 -12.57 -9.87
C TYR A 209 1.45 -12.41 -10.95
N SER A 210 2.56 -11.78 -10.57
CA SER A 210 3.69 -11.47 -11.45
C SER A 210 4.77 -12.56 -11.41
N ASP A 211 5.38 -12.80 -12.55
CA ASP A 211 6.56 -13.65 -12.72
C ASP A 211 7.82 -12.79 -12.90
N VAL A 212 8.98 -13.39 -12.72
CA VAL A 212 10.30 -12.84 -13.09
C VAL A 212 10.76 -13.45 -14.40
N GLY A 213 11.26 -12.62 -15.28
CA GLY A 213 11.82 -13.04 -16.55
C GLY A 213 13.03 -12.23 -16.99
N ILE A 214 13.66 -12.69 -18.06
CA ILE A 214 14.69 -11.93 -18.78
C ILE A 214 14.29 -11.77 -20.24
N VAL A 215 14.71 -10.66 -20.83
CA VAL A 215 14.52 -10.35 -22.26
C VAL A 215 15.79 -9.75 -22.83
N SER A 216 16.14 -10.12 -24.06
CA SER A 216 17.30 -9.54 -24.74
C SER A 216 17.09 -8.05 -25.02
N SER A 217 18.15 -7.26 -24.85
CA SER A 217 18.11 -5.83 -25.17
C SER A 217 18.14 -5.53 -26.67
N ASN A 218 18.22 -6.55 -27.53
CA ASN A 218 18.30 -6.39 -28.99
C ASN A 218 16.94 -6.09 -29.67
N GLY A 219 15.82 -6.22 -28.95
CA GLY A 219 14.48 -5.96 -29.46
C GLY A 219 13.78 -7.16 -30.08
N ASP A 220 14.17 -8.39 -29.74
CA ASP A 220 13.49 -9.61 -30.18
C ASP A 220 12.14 -9.84 -29.47
N MET A 221 11.86 -9.06 -28.43
CA MET A 221 10.65 -9.06 -27.63
C MET A 221 10.28 -10.43 -26.99
N LYS A 222 11.25 -11.35 -26.90
CA LYS A 222 11.03 -12.67 -26.33
C LYS A 222 11.42 -12.70 -24.86
N ILE A 223 10.40 -12.77 -23.99
CA ILE A 223 10.60 -12.91 -22.56
C ILE A 223 10.78 -14.40 -22.21
N TYR A 224 11.85 -14.71 -21.50
CA TYR A 224 12.10 -16.03 -20.92
C TYR A 224 11.68 -15.99 -19.46
N ASN A 225 10.58 -16.69 -19.13
CA ASN A 225 10.05 -16.76 -17.78
C ASN A 225 10.94 -17.61 -16.88
N ILE A 226 11.39 -17.05 -15.77
CA ILE A 226 12.24 -17.74 -14.79
C ILE A 226 11.39 -18.45 -13.74
N THR A 227 10.38 -17.77 -13.17
CA THR A 227 9.65 -18.30 -12.01
C THR A 227 8.50 -19.21 -12.39
N ASN A 228 7.64 -18.81 -13.29
CA ASN A 228 6.50 -19.58 -13.84
C ASN A 228 5.73 -20.40 -12.77
N ASP A 229 5.53 -19.81 -11.58
CA ASP A 229 5.03 -20.56 -10.41
C ASP A 229 3.66 -20.07 -9.87
N GLY A 230 3.14 -18.98 -10.40
CA GLY A 230 1.83 -18.44 -10.04
C GLY A 230 1.77 -17.79 -8.66
N TYR A 231 2.89 -17.47 -8.05
CA TYR A 231 3.01 -16.63 -6.85
C TYR A 231 3.30 -15.18 -7.24
N ILE A 232 3.27 -14.27 -6.27
CA ILE A 232 3.61 -12.86 -6.52
C ILE A 232 5.12 -12.69 -6.36
N THR A 233 5.77 -12.09 -7.37
CA THR A 233 7.20 -11.76 -7.35
C THR A 233 7.41 -10.27 -7.54
N SER A 234 8.48 -9.72 -6.97
CA SER A 234 8.84 -8.30 -7.05
C SER A 234 10.31 -8.06 -6.76
N ASN A 235 10.76 -6.80 -6.84
CA ASN A 235 12.11 -6.38 -6.48
C ASN A 235 13.20 -7.14 -7.23
N VAL A 236 13.09 -7.16 -8.56
CA VAL A 236 14.00 -7.87 -9.46
C VAL A 236 15.32 -7.09 -9.60
N GLN A 237 16.45 -7.74 -9.35
CA GLN A 237 17.78 -7.12 -9.41
C GLN A 237 18.81 -8.09 -9.98
N TRP A 238 19.68 -7.59 -10.87
CA TRP A 238 20.87 -8.34 -11.27
C TRP A 238 21.87 -8.44 -10.11
N ALA A 239 22.54 -9.57 -10.01
CA ALA A 239 23.50 -9.87 -8.95
C ALA A 239 24.70 -10.63 -9.48
N MET A 240 25.79 -10.66 -8.70
CA MET A 240 27.02 -11.44 -8.99
C MET A 240 27.59 -11.14 -10.38
N ASP A 241 27.72 -9.83 -10.72
CA ASP A 241 28.21 -9.36 -12.03
C ASP A 241 27.40 -9.94 -13.22
N GLY A 242 26.10 -10.18 -13.06
CA GLY A 242 25.18 -10.68 -14.08
C GLY A 242 25.04 -12.20 -14.12
N ASN A 243 25.73 -12.93 -13.25
CA ASN A 243 25.58 -14.39 -13.17
C ASN A 243 24.29 -14.85 -12.49
N ALA A 244 23.55 -13.94 -11.87
CA ALA A 244 22.29 -14.23 -11.18
C ALA A 244 21.35 -13.04 -11.19
N VAL A 245 20.07 -13.33 -10.91
CA VAL A 245 19.01 -12.35 -10.63
C VAL A 245 18.43 -12.67 -9.26
N THR A 246 18.28 -11.66 -8.38
CA THR A 246 17.59 -11.78 -7.11
C THR A 246 16.19 -11.20 -7.20
N PHE A 247 15.27 -11.73 -6.41
CA PHE A 247 13.88 -11.26 -6.34
C PHE A 247 13.23 -11.65 -5.02
N ILE A 248 12.07 -11.06 -4.75
CA ILE A 248 11.22 -11.38 -3.60
C ILE A 248 10.02 -12.19 -4.10
N SER A 249 9.63 -13.25 -3.38
CA SER A 249 8.41 -14.02 -3.69
C SER A 249 7.71 -14.49 -2.41
N ASN A 250 6.38 -14.57 -2.46
CA ASN A 250 5.56 -15.06 -1.36
C ASN A 250 5.30 -16.59 -1.41
N ARG A 251 6.11 -17.34 -2.17
CA ARG A 251 5.92 -18.77 -2.42
C ARG A 251 5.86 -19.63 -1.15
N TYR A 252 6.70 -19.33 -0.14
CA TYR A 252 6.77 -20.10 1.10
C TYR A 252 6.23 -19.34 2.32
N GLY A 253 5.87 -18.08 2.15
CA GLY A 253 5.38 -17.25 3.22
C GLY A 253 3.95 -17.58 3.63
N MET A 254 3.57 -17.17 4.85
CA MET A 254 2.19 -17.25 5.31
C MET A 254 1.32 -16.37 4.41
N ARG A 255 0.32 -16.98 3.78
CA ARG A 255 -0.62 -16.28 2.93
C ARG A 255 -1.52 -15.33 3.75
N SER A 256 -1.69 -14.11 3.27
CA SER A 256 -2.80 -13.26 3.65
C SER A 256 -4.05 -13.65 2.85
N HIS A 257 -5.17 -13.77 3.53
CA HIS A 257 -6.44 -14.10 2.88
C HIS A 257 -7.05 -12.92 2.11
N ALA A 258 -6.51 -11.72 2.25
CA ALA A 258 -6.96 -10.53 1.51
C ALA A 258 -6.19 -10.26 0.22
N SER A 259 -5.49 -11.24 -0.32
CA SER A 259 -4.69 -11.17 -1.56
C SER A 259 -3.45 -10.25 -1.54
N TRP A 260 -3.20 -9.50 -0.48
CA TRP A 260 -1.99 -8.69 -0.29
C TRP A 260 -1.50 -8.77 1.16
N GLY A 261 -0.22 -8.39 1.37
CA GLY A 261 0.37 -8.36 2.69
C GLY A 261 0.78 -9.73 3.24
N SER A 262 1.18 -10.67 2.36
CA SER A 262 1.76 -11.95 2.76
C SER A 262 3.15 -11.79 3.37
N GLN A 263 3.68 -12.88 3.92
CA GLN A 263 5.10 -13.00 4.22
C GLN A 263 5.85 -13.43 2.96
N ASP A 264 7.04 -12.92 2.79
CA ASP A 264 7.85 -13.05 1.61
C ASP A 264 9.23 -13.65 1.94
N ASP A 265 9.91 -14.11 0.90
CA ASP A 265 11.26 -14.62 0.93
C ASP A 265 12.10 -14.02 -0.17
N ALA A 266 13.41 -13.87 0.08
CA ALA A 266 14.37 -13.55 -0.96
C ALA A 266 14.80 -14.82 -1.71
N PHE A 267 14.88 -14.70 -3.04
CA PHE A 267 15.31 -15.76 -3.95
C PHE A 267 16.44 -15.28 -4.83
N ILE A 268 17.17 -16.24 -5.40
CA ILE A 268 18.18 -16.05 -6.43
C ILE A 268 17.99 -17.07 -7.54
N ALA A 269 18.06 -16.62 -8.79
CA ALA A 269 18.07 -17.46 -9.99
C ALA A 269 19.40 -17.27 -10.72
N PHE A 270 20.05 -18.35 -11.10
CA PHE A 270 21.37 -18.32 -11.74
C PHE A 270 21.25 -18.42 -13.25
N MET A 271 21.97 -17.55 -13.95
CA MET A 271 21.94 -17.48 -15.39
C MET A 271 22.66 -18.65 -16.08
N ASN A 272 23.58 -19.30 -15.37
CA ASN A 272 24.34 -20.45 -15.90
C ASN A 272 24.61 -21.50 -14.81
N GLN A 273 24.93 -22.71 -15.24
CA GLN A 273 25.18 -23.85 -14.37
C GLN A 273 26.42 -23.66 -13.48
N GLU A 274 27.49 -23.08 -14.06
CA GLU A 274 28.73 -22.84 -13.31
C GLU A 274 28.51 -21.96 -12.08
N ALA A 275 27.80 -20.84 -12.24
CA ALA A 275 27.47 -19.95 -11.14
C ALA A 275 26.58 -20.64 -10.09
N TYR A 276 25.62 -21.46 -10.54
CA TYR A 276 24.74 -22.23 -9.66
C TYR A 276 25.52 -23.25 -8.82
N ASP A 277 26.42 -24.01 -9.45
CA ASP A 277 27.22 -25.02 -8.76
C ASP A 277 28.21 -24.36 -7.77
N LYS A 278 28.88 -23.29 -8.19
CA LYS A 278 29.78 -22.50 -7.33
C LYS A 278 29.05 -21.92 -6.10
N PHE A 279 27.84 -21.44 -6.28
CA PHE A 279 27.04 -20.90 -5.18
C PHE A 279 26.63 -21.97 -4.16
N ARG A 280 26.41 -23.20 -4.59
CA ARG A 280 26.01 -24.33 -3.74
C ARG A 280 27.14 -24.97 -2.95
N LEU A 281 28.40 -24.65 -3.23
CA LEU A 281 29.55 -25.15 -2.49
C LEU A 281 29.39 -24.85 -0.99
N SER A 282 29.78 -25.79 -0.16
CA SER A 282 29.94 -25.57 1.28
C SER A 282 30.99 -24.50 1.54
N LYS A 283 31.00 -23.95 2.76
CA LYS A 283 32.02 -22.95 3.16
C LYS A 283 33.43 -23.46 2.91
N GLU A 284 33.72 -24.69 3.30
CA GLU A 284 35.04 -25.31 3.13
C GLU A 284 35.42 -25.42 1.65
N GLU A 285 34.54 -25.98 0.82
CA GLU A 285 34.79 -26.12 -0.63
C GLU A 285 34.98 -24.77 -1.30
N TYR A 286 34.20 -23.76 -0.94
CA TYR A 286 34.32 -22.42 -1.47
C TYR A 286 35.62 -21.72 -1.05
N ASP A 287 36.02 -21.87 0.19
CA ASP A 287 37.29 -21.32 0.68
C ASP A 287 38.52 -21.99 0.02
N LEU A 288 38.45 -23.29 -0.26
CA LEU A 288 39.45 -24.01 -1.02
C LEU A 288 39.52 -23.49 -2.46
N LEU A 289 38.37 -23.39 -3.13
CA LEU A 289 38.29 -22.85 -4.50
C LEU A 289 38.90 -21.44 -4.60
N LYS A 290 38.57 -20.55 -3.65
CA LYS A 290 39.19 -19.20 -3.62
C LYS A 290 40.71 -19.22 -3.45
N LYS A 291 41.24 -20.16 -2.65
CA LYS A 291 42.70 -20.33 -2.51
C LYS A 291 43.34 -20.82 -3.81
N GLU A 292 42.69 -21.75 -4.51
CA GLU A 292 43.14 -22.24 -5.81
C GLU A 292 43.12 -21.14 -6.87
N GLU A 293 42.01 -20.36 -6.96
CA GLU A 293 41.89 -19.22 -7.87
C GLU A 293 43.01 -18.17 -7.61
N LYS A 294 43.29 -17.89 -6.34
CA LYS A 294 44.36 -16.96 -5.95
C LYS A 294 45.75 -17.50 -6.33
N MET A 295 46.00 -18.78 -6.05
CA MET A 295 47.27 -19.41 -6.43
C MET A 295 47.47 -19.40 -7.93
N ALA A 296 46.42 -19.65 -8.72
CA ALA A 296 46.47 -19.59 -10.17
C ALA A 296 46.79 -18.18 -10.69
N LYS A 297 46.21 -17.13 -10.11
CA LYS A 297 46.53 -15.73 -10.42
C LYS A 297 47.95 -15.36 -10.07
N ASP A 298 48.42 -15.72 -8.88
CA ASP A 298 49.80 -15.47 -8.45
C ASP A 298 50.84 -16.17 -9.33
N LEU A 299 50.49 -17.35 -9.86
CA LEU A 299 51.34 -18.10 -10.81
C LEU A 299 51.34 -17.45 -12.20
N ALA A 300 50.18 -16.95 -12.66
CA ALA A 300 50.07 -16.25 -13.95
C ALA A 300 50.88 -14.94 -13.94
N GLU A 301 50.72 -14.14 -12.88
CA GLU A 301 51.50 -12.89 -12.72
C GLU A 301 53.01 -13.14 -12.66
N LYS A 302 53.47 -14.23 -12.05
CA LYS A 302 54.88 -14.61 -12.00
C LYS A 302 55.41 -15.14 -13.34
N SER A 303 54.52 -15.63 -14.24
CA SER A 303 54.88 -16.05 -15.57
C SER A 303 55.01 -14.88 -16.54
N ASP A 304 54.21 -13.83 -16.35
CA ASP A 304 54.27 -12.60 -17.17
C ASP A 304 55.48 -11.71 -16.80
N ASP A 305 55.92 -11.68 -15.56
CA ASP A 305 57.12 -10.96 -15.13
C ASP A 305 58.41 -11.51 -15.74
N LYS A 306 58.38 -12.67 -16.45
CA LYS A 306 59.51 -13.26 -17.17
C LYS A 306 59.53 -12.94 -18.66
N LYS A 307 58.51 -12.33 -19.21
CA LYS A 307 58.46 -11.83 -20.59
C LYS A 307 58.26 -10.31 -20.53
N ASP A 308 59.32 -9.62 -20.99
CA ASP A 308 59.35 -8.20 -21.36
C ASP A 308 59.58 -7.12 -20.30
N LYS A 309 60.90 -6.91 -20.06
CA LYS A 309 61.43 -5.56 -19.81
C LYS A 309 61.72 -4.89 -21.16
N LYS A 310 60.71 -4.41 -21.86
CA LYS A 310 60.82 -3.37 -22.90
C LYS A 310 59.42 -2.83 -23.24
N ASP A 311 59.35 -1.50 -23.16
CA ASP A 311 58.24 -0.67 -23.64
C ASP A 311 56.95 -0.66 -22.76
N LYS A 312 57.02 0.04 -21.60
CA LYS A 312 55.83 0.63 -21.00
C LYS A 312 55.71 2.07 -21.47
N LYS A 313 54.86 2.31 -22.46
CA LYS A 313 54.13 3.56 -22.63
C LYS A 313 52.65 3.30 -22.25
N ASP A 314 52.13 4.23 -21.48
CA ASP A 314 50.77 4.27 -20.94
C ASP A 314 49.70 3.76 -21.92
N ASP A 315 49.09 2.64 -21.60
CA ASP A 315 47.75 2.32 -22.00
C ASP A 315 47.04 1.71 -20.78
N LYS A 316 46.22 2.52 -20.07
CA LYS A 316 45.15 2.00 -19.20
C LYS A 316 44.13 1.29 -20.09
N LYS A 317 44.36 0.04 -20.46
CA LYS A 317 43.28 -0.84 -20.94
C LYS A 317 42.25 -0.97 -19.83
N GLY A 318 41.04 -0.41 -20.04
CA GLY A 318 39.88 -0.75 -19.27
C GLY A 318 39.67 -2.27 -19.31
N GLU A 319 39.37 -2.90 -18.21
CA GLU A 319 38.98 -4.31 -18.16
C GLU A 319 37.82 -4.50 -19.16
N GLU A 320 38.04 -5.32 -20.20
CA GLU A 320 37.00 -5.73 -21.13
C GLU A 320 35.93 -6.47 -20.30
N LYS A 321 34.73 -5.86 -20.19
CA LYS A 321 33.59 -6.52 -19.57
C LYS A 321 33.31 -7.83 -20.34
N LYS A 322 33.41 -8.97 -19.66
CA LYS A 322 33.04 -10.24 -20.24
C LYS A 322 31.52 -10.29 -20.44
N ASP A 323 31.10 -10.80 -21.59
CA ASP A 323 29.68 -11.07 -21.85
C ASP A 323 29.14 -12.05 -20.81
N ILE A 324 27.89 -11.77 -20.36
CA ILE A 324 27.18 -12.66 -19.45
C ILE A 324 26.75 -13.91 -20.20
N VAL A 325 27.05 -15.08 -19.65
CA VAL A 325 26.60 -16.36 -20.20
C VAL A 325 25.23 -16.66 -19.65
N VAL A 326 24.22 -16.70 -20.53
CA VAL A 326 22.83 -17.06 -20.19
C VAL A 326 22.50 -18.42 -20.82
N GLU A 327 22.35 -19.44 -19.99
CA GLU A 327 21.89 -20.76 -20.38
C GLU A 327 20.39 -20.85 -20.18
N LEU A 328 19.64 -20.79 -21.27
CA LEU A 328 18.17 -20.72 -21.21
C LEU A 328 17.53 -22.05 -20.78
N ASP A 329 18.16 -23.18 -21.16
CA ASP A 329 17.70 -24.51 -20.75
C ASP A 329 17.91 -24.72 -19.23
N GLY A 330 16.87 -25.14 -18.52
CA GLY A 330 16.91 -25.35 -17.07
C GLY A 330 17.05 -24.07 -16.24
N LEU A 331 16.70 -22.90 -16.79
CA LEU A 331 16.76 -21.62 -16.09
C LEU A 331 15.86 -21.61 -14.85
N ASP A 332 14.69 -22.18 -14.95
CA ASP A 332 13.72 -22.36 -13.87
C ASP A 332 14.11 -23.41 -12.82
N GLU A 333 15.06 -24.27 -13.10
CA GLU A 333 15.63 -25.25 -12.17
C GLU A 333 16.77 -24.68 -11.31
N ARG A 334 17.38 -23.57 -11.74
CA ARG A 334 18.50 -22.93 -11.05
C ARG A 334 18.06 -21.81 -10.09
N ILE A 335 16.97 -22.03 -9.36
CA ILE A 335 16.42 -21.09 -8.39
C ILE A 335 16.68 -21.59 -6.96
N MET A 336 17.10 -20.68 -6.08
CA MET A 336 17.30 -20.99 -4.66
C MET A 336 16.63 -19.94 -3.78
N ARG A 337 16.01 -20.41 -2.68
CA ARG A 337 15.57 -19.54 -1.59
C ARG A 337 16.77 -19.14 -0.74
N LEU A 338 16.93 -17.84 -0.48
CA LEU A 338 18.01 -17.30 0.34
C LEU A 338 17.62 -17.19 1.82
N THR A 339 16.48 -16.58 2.12
CA THR A 339 16.04 -16.36 3.51
C THR A 339 15.68 -17.68 4.20
N PRO A 340 16.16 -17.89 5.45
CA PRO A 340 15.88 -19.13 6.18
C PRO A 340 14.43 -19.20 6.69
N MET A 341 13.76 -18.06 6.83
CA MET A 341 12.38 -17.96 7.26
C MET A 341 11.68 -16.80 6.55
N SER A 342 10.40 -16.96 6.30
CA SER A 342 9.55 -15.94 5.66
C SER A 342 9.24 -14.81 6.63
N SER A 343 9.15 -13.59 6.11
CA SER A 343 8.80 -12.39 6.87
C SER A 343 8.23 -11.32 5.94
N ARG A 344 7.76 -10.21 6.49
CA ARG A 344 7.46 -9.04 5.64
C ARG A 344 8.78 -8.41 5.19
N LEU A 345 9.06 -8.44 3.88
CA LEU A 345 10.24 -7.83 3.28
C LEU A 345 9.88 -6.50 2.60
N SER A 346 10.77 -5.50 2.71
CA SER A 346 10.62 -4.21 2.02
C SER A 346 11.70 -3.96 0.96
N GLY A 347 12.80 -4.66 1.02
CA GLY A 347 13.89 -4.57 0.06
C GLY A 347 15.01 -5.55 0.39
N ILE A 348 15.72 -5.96 -0.67
CA ILE A 348 16.86 -6.87 -0.58
C ILE A 348 18.04 -6.31 -1.35
N SER A 349 19.26 -6.67 -0.98
CA SER A 349 20.47 -6.39 -1.75
C SER A 349 21.53 -7.46 -1.45
N LEU A 350 22.05 -8.10 -2.50
CA LEU A 350 23.09 -9.12 -2.37
C LEU A 350 24.47 -8.47 -2.51
N SER A 351 25.45 -8.91 -1.71
CA SER A 351 26.84 -8.50 -1.87
C SER A 351 27.37 -8.93 -3.25
N LYS A 352 28.36 -8.22 -3.76
CA LYS A 352 28.95 -8.49 -5.07
C LYS A 352 29.44 -9.94 -5.22
N GLU A 353 30.01 -10.48 -4.17
CA GLU A 353 30.54 -11.87 -4.14
C GLU A 353 29.44 -12.93 -3.89
N GLY A 354 28.21 -12.52 -3.61
CA GLY A 354 27.10 -13.42 -3.31
C GLY A 354 27.20 -14.12 -1.96
N ASP A 355 28.03 -13.62 -1.04
CA ASP A 355 28.27 -14.22 0.27
C ASP A 355 27.37 -13.66 1.36
N LYS A 356 26.83 -12.44 1.17
CA LYS A 356 25.94 -11.77 2.13
C LYS A 356 24.69 -11.21 1.49
N LEU A 357 23.56 -11.45 2.11
CA LEU A 357 22.30 -10.80 1.77
C LEU A 357 21.96 -9.75 2.85
N TYR A 358 21.75 -8.51 2.41
CA TYR A 358 21.20 -7.45 3.23
C TYR A 358 19.71 -7.31 2.92
N PHE A 359 18.86 -7.26 3.94
CA PHE A 359 17.44 -7.18 3.72
C PHE A 359 16.71 -6.43 4.83
N LEU A 360 15.67 -5.70 4.46
CA LEU A 360 14.76 -5.02 5.37
C LEU A 360 13.61 -5.94 5.70
N SER A 361 13.48 -6.32 6.96
CA SER A 361 12.46 -7.26 7.42
C SER A 361 11.77 -6.79 8.69
N ALA A 362 10.44 -6.94 8.70
CA ALA A 362 9.60 -6.75 9.88
C ALA A 362 9.20 -8.12 10.45
N PHE A 363 10.05 -8.70 11.28
CA PHE A 363 9.73 -9.93 12.02
C PHE A 363 8.70 -9.67 13.13
N GLU A 364 8.71 -8.47 13.71
CA GLU A 364 7.78 -8.08 14.76
C GLU A 364 6.82 -6.98 14.26
N LYS A 365 7.09 -5.74 14.57
CA LYS A 365 6.20 -4.60 14.28
C LYS A 365 6.73 -3.68 13.19
N ALA A 366 8.04 -3.49 13.14
CA ALA A 366 8.72 -2.53 12.29
C ALA A 366 9.88 -3.19 11.53
N TYR A 367 10.31 -2.51 10.46
CA TYR A 367 11.42 -2.99 9.64
C TYR A 367 12.75 -2.63 10.27
N ASP A 368 13.61 -3.64 10.39
CA ASP A 368 15.02 -3.53 10.73
C ASP A 368 15.89 -4.04 9.58
N LEU A 369 17.14 -3.59 9.53
CA LEU A 369 18.13 -4.07 8.57
C LEU A 369 18.84 -5.31 9.09
N TRP A 370 18.74 -6.38 8.32
CA TRP A 370 19.34 -7.68 8.64
C TRP A 370 20.45 -8.02 7.65
N GLU A 371 21.42 -8.80 8.13
CA GLU A 371 22.46 -9.45 7.33
C GLU A 371 22.32 -10.97 7.47
N LEU A 372 22.27 -11.67 6.35
CA LEU A 372 22.39 -13.10 6.26
C LEU A 372 23.76 -13.44 5.66
N ASP A 373 24.58 -14.18 6.35
CA ASP A 373 25.74 -14.85 5.79
C ASP A 373 25.29 -16.13 5.09
N ILE A 374 25.43 -16.16 3.76
CA ILE A 374 24.92 -17.25 2.91
C ILE A 374 25.65 -18.56 3.21
N ARG A 375 26.98 -18.51 3.44
CA ARG A 375 27.80 -19.70 3.67
C ARG A 375 27.66 -20.26 5.07
N GLU A 376 27.62 -19.38 6.07
CA GLU A 376 27.44 -19.78 7.47
C GLU A 376 25.97 -20.04 7.81
N LYS A 377 25.04 -19.66 6.94
CA LYS A 377 23.58 -19.73 7.15
C LYS A 377 23.17 -19.03 8.45
N SER A 378 23.88 -17.98 8.81
CA SER A 378 23.65 -17.22 10.05
C SER A 378 23.03 -15.86 9.73
N THR A 379 21.99 -15.49 10.49
CA THR A 379 21.27 -14.23 10.33
C THR A 379 21.43 -13.38 11.58
N LYS A 380 21.71 -12.08 11.39
CA LYS A 380 21.82 -11.12 12.50
C LYS A 380 21.20 -9.79 12.13
N ILE A 381 20.77 -9.02 13.13
CA ILE A 381 20.42 -7.62 12.94
C ILE A 381 21.71 -6.84 12.69
N LEU A 382 21.84 -6.24 11.50
CA LEU A 382 22.93 -5.33 11.20
C LEU A 382 22.67 -3.96 11.83
N LYS A 383 21.41 -3.49 11.73
CA LYS A 383 20.97 -2.23 12.34
C LYS A 383 19.50 -2.27 12.72
N LYS A 384 19.19 -1.91 13.95
CA LYS A 384 17.82 -1.67 14.38
C LYS A 384 17.38 -0.29 13.88
N LEU A 385 16.31 -0.26 13.08
CA LEU A 385 15.81 0.96 12.42
C LEU A 385 14.44 1.38 12.93
N ASP A 386 13.61 0.41 13.31
CA ASP A 386 12.24 0.62 13.80
C ASP A 386 11.38 1.45 12.85
N MET A 387 11.40 1.12 11.54
CA MET A 387 10.79 1.90 10.47
C MET A 387 9.52 1.25 9.92
N GLY A 388 8.62 2.07 9.32
CA GLY A 388 7.39 1.60 8.67
C GLY A 388 7.59 0.95 7.29
N GLY A 389 8.74 1.13 6.68
CA GLY A 389 9.15 0.66 5.35
C GLY A 389 10.31 1.51 4.86
N ALA A 390 11.13 0.97 3.97
CA ALA A 390 12.28 1.72 3.46
C ALA A 390 12.71 1.23 2.07
N MET A 391 13.33 2.14 1.30
CA MET A 391 14.13 1.80 0.13
C MET A 391 15.55 1.45 0.56
N LEU A 392 16.14 0.45 -0.07
CA LEU A 392 17.48 -0.05 0.21
C LEU A 392 18.30 -0.10 -1.08
N LYS A 393 19.46 0.56 -1.09
CA LYS A 393 20.40 0.49 -2.22
C LYS A 393 21.82 0.28 -1.70
N LEU A 394 22.55 -0.65 -2.31
CA LEU A 394 23.97 -0.90 -2.02
C LEU A 394 24.82 -0.15 -3.06
N ASN A 395 25.89 0.53 -2.62
CA ASN A 395 26.80 1.13 -3.56
C ASN A 395 27.65 0.06 -4.30
N LYS A 396 28.28 0.43 -5.42
CA LYS A 396 29.08 -0.48 -6.25
C LYS A 396 30.26 -1.12 -5.51
N LYS A 397 30.83 -0.43 -4.51
CA LYS A 397 31.92 -0.95 -3.65
C LYS A 397 31.43 -2.01 -2.67
N GLY A 398 30.13 -2.08 -2.39
CA GLY A 398 29.53 -3.02 -1.46
C GLY A 398 29.81 -2.69 0.03
N ASP A 399 30.30 -1.50 0.33
CA ASP A 399 30.67 -1.10 1.70
C ASP A 399 29.62 -0.20 2.39
N LYS A 400 28.70 0.41 1.63
CA LYS A 400 27.65 1.28 2.16
C LYS A 400 26.27 0.91 1.61
N LEU A 401 25.29 0.85 2.49
CA LEU A 401 23.86 0.76 2.18
C LEU A 401 23.21 2.12 2.38
N PHE A 402 22.45 2.57 1.39
CA PHE A 402 21.62 3.78 1.43
C PHE A 402 20.19 3.39 1.78
N VAL A 403 19.65 4.01 2.82
CA VAL A 403 18.30 3.73 3.33
C VAL A 403 17.48 5.01 3.36
N LEU A 404 16.35 5.02 2.66
CA LEU A 404 15.35 6.08 2.71
C LEU A 404 14.07 5.56 3.36
N SER A 405 13.63 6.20 4.44
CA SER A 405 12.36 5.87 5.10
C SER A 405 11.70 7.11 5.69
N GLY A 406 10.41 7.30 5.37
CA GLY A 406 9.64 8.44 5.87
C GLY A 406 10.26 9.80 5.58
N GLY A 407 11.01 9.93 4.49
CA GLY A 407 11.75 11.13 4.10
C GLY A 407 13.12 11.29 4.77
N ASN A 408 13.52 10.37 5.63
CA ASN A 408 14.84 10.38 6.26
C ASN A 408 15.83 9.53 5.47
N LEU A 409 16.96 10.11 5.12
CA LEU A 409 18.04 9.46 4.37
C LEU A 409 19.24 9.19 5.27
N GLN A 410 19.81 8.00 5.17
CA GLN A 410 21.01 7.62 5.92
C GLN A 410 21.84 6.61 5.15
N THR A 411 23.15 6.59 5.43
CA THR A 411 24.05 5.51 5.05
C THR A 411 24.30 4.56 6.21
N ILE A 412 24.51 3.28 5.89
CA ILE A 412 24.87 2.24 6.87
C ILE A 412 26.06 1.47 6.32
N GLU A 413 27.15 1.47 7.09
CA GLU A 413 28.36 0.68 6.75
C GLU A 413 28.05 -0.82 6.84
N THR A 414 28.33 -1.58 5.78
CA THR A 414 28.02 -3.02 5.72
C THR A 414 28.80 -3.84 6.74
N LYS A 415 30.04 -3.42 7.10
CA LYS A 415 30.89 -4.13 8.04
C LYS A 415 30.52 -3.90 9.50
N SER A 416 30.20 -2.68 9.87
CA SER A 416 30.03 -2.25 11.26
C SER A 416 28.57 -2.05 11.67
N GLY A 417 27.64 -1.87 10.70
CA GLY A 417 26.27 -1.45 10.95
C GLY A 417 26.17 0.00 11.46
N LYS A 418 27.27 0.78 11.36
CA LYS A 418 27.25 2.18 11.77
C LYS A 418 26.39 2.97 10.79
N ALA A 419 25.34 3.60 11.31
CA ALA A 419 24.46 4.47 10.54
C ALA A 419 24.92 5.93 10.66
N THR A 420 24.92 6.62 9.52
CA THR A 420 25.22 8.06 9.44
C THR A 420 24.05 8.73 8.71
N PRO A 421 23.28 9.62 9.39
CA PRO A 421 22.25 10.38 8.74
C PRO A 421 22.83 11.31 7.67
N ILE A 422 22.22 11.35 6.50
CA ILE A 422 22.51 12.34 5.46
C ILE A 422 21.54 13.49 5.66
N LYS A 423 22.10 14.64 6.04
CA LYS A 423 21.32 15.88 6.15
C LYS A 423 21.31 16.55 4.77
N TYR A 424 20.15 16.97 4.34
CA TYR A 424 19.98 17.71 3.12
C TYR A 424 19.16 18.97 3.39
N ASP A 425 19.29 19.97 2.52
CA ASP A 425 18.54 21.21 2.56
C ASP A 425 17.70 21.37 1.30
N ALA A 426 16.45 20.93 1.37
CA ALA A 426 15.48 21.11 0.29
C ALA A 426 14.71 22.43 0.49
N THR A 427 15.43 23.56 0.53
CA THR A 427 14.86 24.90 0.54
C THR A 427 14.58 25.33 -0.89
N MET A 428 13.35 25.71 -1.19
CA MET A 428 12.93 26.17 -2.52
C MET A 428 11.89 27.29 -2.42
N LEU A 429 11.76 28.06 -3.50
CA LEU A 429 10.68 29.02 -3.67
C LEU A 429 9.44 28.27 -4.14
N LEU A 430 8.37 28.33 -3.37
CA LEU A 430 7.11 27.65 -3.64
C LEU A 430 6.04 28.67 -4.04
N ASP A 431 5.51 28.53 -5.24
CA ASP A 431 4.30 29.19 -5.69
C ASP A 431 3.10 28.26 -5.51
N ARG A 432 2.34 28.46 -4.44
CA ARG A 432 1.21 27.57 -4.09
C ARG A 432 0.06 27.65 -5.09
N ALA A 433 -0.13 28.81 -5.72
CA ALA A 433 -1.19 28.97 -6.72
C ALA A 433 -0.86 28.18 -7.98
N ALA A 434 0.38 28.31 -8.48
CA ALA A 434 0.86 27.52 -9.62
C ALA A 434 0.90 26.00 -9.32
N GLU A 435 1.30 25.61 -8.11
CA GLU A 435 1.29 24.22 -7.68
C GLU A 435 -0.14 23.65 -7.65
N ARG A 436 -1.14 24.41 -7.16
CA ARG A 436 -2.55 23.97 -7.20
C ARG A 436 -3.09 23.83 -8.61
N GLU A 437 -2.73 24.77 -9.49
CA GLU A 437 -3.11 24.68 -10.91
C GLU A 437 -2.51 23.44 -11.56
N TYR A 438 -1.24 23.14 -11.28
CA TYR A 438 -0.62 21.91 -11.72
C TYR A 438 -1.34 20.68 -11.16
N MET A 439 -1.55 20.58 -9.84
CA MET A 439 -2.23 19.43 -9.22
C MET A 439 -3.65 19.24 -9.77
N TYR A 440 -4.37 20.32 -10.05
CA TYR A 440 -5.67 20.26 -10.73
C TYR A 440 -5.55 19.60 -12.10
N ASN A 441 -4.61 20.03 -12.93
CA ASN A 441 -4.39 19.47 -14.25
C ASN A 441 -3.94 18.02 -14.20
N HIS A 442 -3.08 17.69 -13.26
CA HIS A 442 -2.58 16.35 -13.01
C HIS A 442 -3.70 15.36 -12.70
N ILE A 443 -4.62 15.69 -11.78
CA ILE A 443 -5.77 14.83 -11.45
C ILE A 443 -6.60 14.51 -12.71
N PHE A 444 -6.90 15.51 -13.54
CA PHE A 444 -7.62 15.27 -14.80
C PHE A 444 -6.84 14.40 -15.77
N LEU A 445 -5.54 14.58 -15.87
CA LEU A 445 -4.69 13.75 -16.72
C LEU A 445 -4.70 12.30 -16.26
N GLN A 446 -4.51 12.07 -14.96
CA GLN A 446 -4.45 10.73 -14.37
C GLN A 446 -5.78 9.99 -14.52
N GLU A 447 -6.91 10.64 -14.24
CA GLU A 447 -8.24 10.06 -14.43
C GLU A 447 -8.49 9.68 -15.90
N ASN A 448 -8.20 10.57 -16.85
CA ASN A 448 -8.36 10.29 -18.27
C ASN A 448 -7.52 9.11 -18.76
N LYS A 449 -6.32 8.90 -18.18
CA LYS A 449 -5.38 7.87 -18.62
C LYS A 449 -5.63 6.52 -17.93
N ARG A 450 -6.10 6.53 -16.68
CA ARG A 450 -6.06 5.34 -15.81
C ARG A 450 -7.41 4.86 -15.30
N LEU A 451 -8.47 5.66 -15.39
CA LEU A 451 -9.81 5.20 -15.01
C LEU A 451 -10.13 3.90 -15.74
N PHE A 452 -10.67 2.89 -15.06
CA PHE A 452 -10.97 1.58 -15.63
C PHE A 452 -11.90 1.61 -16.85
N ARG A 453 -12.63 2.72 -17.04
CA ARG A 453 -13.47 3.01 -18.21
C ARG A 453 -12.94 4.21 -18.99
N ARG A 454 -12.58 3.97 -20.25
CA ARG A 454 -12.05 5.02 -21.15
C ARG A 454 -13.05 6.11 -21.50
N ASP A 455 -14.35 5.85 -21.31
CA ASP A 455 -15.45 6.81 -21.59
C ASP A 455 -15.78 7.66 -20.36
N SER A 456 -14.88 7.75 -19.36
CA SER A 456 -15.10 8.48 -18.11
C SER A 456 -16.45 8.17 -17.44
N ASN A 457 -16.88 6.91 -17.53
CA ASN A 457 -18.17 6.43 -17.04
C ASN A 457 -19.39 7.20 -17.63
N GLY A 458 -19.22 7.78 -18.81
CA GLY A 458 -20.24 8.57 -19.52
C GLY A 458 -20.24 10.06 -19.17
N ALA A 459 -19.36 10.55 -18.33
CA ALA A 459 -19.20 11.96 -18.00
C ALA A 459 -18.41 12.72 -19.09
N ASP A 460 -18.83 13.94 -19.43
CA ASP A 460 -18.02 14.86 -20.24
C ASP A 460 -16.94 15.51 -19.37
N PHE A 461 -15.90 14.73 -19.06
CA PHE A 461 -14.86 15.12 -18.12
C PHE A 461 -14.02 16.31 -18.62
N ALA A 462 -13.95 16.51 -19.93
CA ALA A 462 -13.30 17.69 -20.52
C ALA A 462 -14.11 18.98 -20.30
N GLN A 463 -15.45 18.89 -20.33
CA GLN A 463 -16.32 20.01 -20.03
C GLN A 463 -16.29 20.32 -18.53
N ILE A 464 -16.37 19.30 -17.67
CA ILE A 464 -16.24 19.42 -16.19
C ILE A 464 -14.94 20.16 -15.83
N LYS A 465 -13.82 19.81 -16.46
CA LYS A 465 -12.55 20.54 -16.27
C LYS A 465 -12.68 22.04 -16.50
N LYS A 466 -13.38 22.44 -17.54
CA LYS A 466 -13.57 23.87 -17.89
C LYS A 466 -14.50 24.58 -16.92
N ASP A 467 -15.56 23.91 -16.51
CA ASP A 467 -16.60 24.48 -15.64
C ASP A 467 -16.05 24.75 -14.22
N PHE A 468 -15.20 23.89 -13.72
CA PHE A 468 -14.61 24.01 -12.38
C PHE A 468 -13.30 24.82 -12.32
N TYR A 469 -12.59 24.99 -13.43
CA TYR A 469 -11.31 25.70 -13.47
C TYR A 469 -11.37 27.14 -12.87
N PRO A 470 -12.42 27.96 -13.11
CA PRO A 470 -12.50 29.31 -12.56
C PRO A 470 -12.47 29.39 -11.03
N PHE A 471 -12.87 28.31 -10.33
CA PHE A 471 -12.89 28.29 -8.88
C PHE A 471 -11.49 28.27 -8.26
N LEU A 472 -10.46 27.81 -8.99
CA LEU A 472 -9.08 27.78 -8.52
C LEU A 472 -8.58 29.17 -8.09
N ALA A 473 -8.98 30.23 -8.80
CA ALA A 473 -8.56 31.61 -8.48
C ALA A 473 -9.07 32.08 -7.11
N HIS A 474 -10.03 31.37 -6.50
CA HIS A 474 -10.63 31.71 -5.21
C HIS A 474 -10.14 30.81 -4.06
N ILE A 475 -9.24 29.87 -4.35
CA ILE A 475 -8.73 28.90 -3.38
C ILE A 475 -7.33 29.31 -2.91
N ASN A 476 -7.17 29.44 -1.59
CA ASN A 476 -5.89 29.75 -0.94
C ASN A 476 -5.49 28.80 0.17
N ASN A 477 -6.15 27.63 0.27
CA ASN A 477 -5.87 26.61 1.29
C ASN A 477 -6.20 25.20 0.80
N ASN A 478 -5.62 24.20 1.48
CA ASN A 478 -5.76 22.80 1.10
C ASN A 478 -7.16 22.21 1.39
N TYR A 479 -7.94 22.80 2.33
CA TYR A 479 -9.28 22.29 2.61
C TYR A 479 -10.22 22.56 1.44
N ASP A 480 -10.27 23.82 0.98
CA ASP A 480 -11.10 24.22 -0.17
C ASP A 480 -10.64 23.52 -1.45
N PHE A 481 -9.30 23.30 -1.61
CA PHE A 481 -8.79 22.57 -2.76
C PHE A 481 -9.26 21.11 -2.77
N VAL A 482 -9.22 20.42 -1.64
CA VAL A 482 -9.71 19.03 -1.50
C VAL A 482 -11.22 18.94 -1.77
N GLU A 483 -11.99 19.89 -1.28
CA GLU A 483 -13.44 19.93 -1.55
C GLU A 483 -13.70 20.12 -3.06
N LEU A 484 -13.02 21.08 -3.71
CA LEU A 484 -13.13 21.27 -5.15
C LEU A 484 -12.79 20.00 -5.92
N MET A 485 -11.67 19.32 -5.56
CA MET A 485 -11.28 18.07 -6.22
C MET A 485 -12.29 16.94 -5.96
N SER A 486 -12.84 16.86 -4.75
CA SER A 486 -13.86 15.84 -4.42
C SER A 486 -15.15 16.04 -5.20
N GLU A 487 -15.59 17.30 -5.41
CA GLU A 487 -16.75 17.61 -6.25
C GLU A 487 -16.52 17.18 -7.71
N ILE A 488 -15.38 17.56 -8.28
CA ILE A 488 -15.00 17.20 -9.66
C ILE A 488 -14.98 15.68 -9.85
N LEU A 489 -14.32 14.96 -8.92
CA LEU A 489 -14.22 13.51 -8.99
C LEU A 489 -15.57 12.81 -8.77
N GLY A 490 -16.48 13.45 -8.02
CA GLY A 490 -17.86 13.01 -7.84
C GLY A 490 -18.69 13.00 -9.15
N GLU A 491 -18.40 13.91 -10.09
CA GLU A 491 -19.05 13.97 -11.39
C GLU A 491 -18.78 12.73 -12.27
N LEU A 492 -17.72 11.96 -11.99
CA LEU A 492 -17.46 10.67 -12.64
C LEU A 492 -18.48 9.59 -12.27
N ASN A 493 -19.23 9.79 -11.18
CA ASN A 493 -20.19 8.82 -10.63
C ASN A 493 -19.57 7.41 -10.50
N VAL A 494 -18.37 7.32 -9.98
CA VAL A 494 -17.61 6.09 -9.73
C VAL A 494 -17.25 6.02 -8.25
N SER A 495 -17.42 4.86 -7.66
CA SER A 495 -16.97 4.64 -6.27
C SER A 495 -15.45 4.76 -6.16
N HIS A 496 -14.96 5.08 -4.95
CA HIS A 496 -13.55 5.27 -4.63
C HIS A 496 -12.89 6.50 -5.28
N SER A 497 -13.60 7.29 -6.07
CA SER A 497 -13.18 8.62 -6.49
C SER A 497 -13.31 9.61 -5.30
N GLY A 498 -12.58 10.70 -5.35
CA GLY A 498 -12.58 11.75 -4.33
C GLY A 498 -11.19 12.11 -3.89
N ALA A 499 -11.06 13.25 -3.23
CA ALA A 499 -9.78 13.74 -2.71
C ALA A 499 -9.79 13.80 -1.18
N GLY A 500 -8.62 13.88 -0.57
CA GLY A 500 -8.48 13.96 0.86
C GLY A 500 -7.18 14.60 1.31
N MET A 501 -7.15 15.01 2.57
CA MET A 501 -5.97 15.57 3.21
C MET A 501 -5.60 14.74 4.45
N ARG A 502 -4.31 14.42 4.58
CA ARG A 502 -3.77 13.76 5.77
C ARG A 502 -3.63 14.81 6.87
N SER A 503 -4.46 14.68 7.92
CA SER A 503 -4.32 15.52 9.09
C SER A 503 -3.05 15.14 9.87
N ASN A 504 -2.15 16.08 10.05
CA ASN A 504 -0.93 15.89 10.87
C ASN A 504 -1.22 15.82 12.38
N GLY A 505 -2.48 15.80 12.79
CA GLY A 505 -2.97 15.46 14.14
C GLY A 505 -2.38 16.26 15.32
N LYS A 506 -1.62 17.33 15.07
CA LYS A 506 -0.87 18.04 16.10
C LYS A 506 -1.61 19.22 16.78
N SER A 507 -2.76 19.60 16.26
CA SER A 507 -3.52 20.73 16.81
C SER A 507 -4.87 20.27 17.35
N GLY A 508 -4.96 20.07 18.63
CA GLY A 508 -6.21 19.76 19.31
C GLY A 508 -6.00 19.02 20.62
N ASP A 509 -6.97 19.17 21.49
CA ASP A 509 -7.01 18.49 22.76
C ASP A 509 -7.72 17.14 22.58
N VAL A 510 -6.94 16.07 22.48
CA VAL A 510 -7.49 14.71 22.37
C VAL A 510 -8.16 14.35 23.69
N THR A 511 -9.48 14.17 23.67
CA THR A 511 -10.28 13.75 24.82
C THR A 511 -10.14 12.26 25.08
N ALA A 512 -9.95 11.88 26.33
CA ALA A 512 -9.92 10.50 26.78
C ALA A 512 -11.30 10.01 27.22
N TYR A 513 -11.45 8.69 27.28
CA TYR A 513 -12.70 8.00 27.62
C TYR A 513 -12.47 6.99 28.73
N PHE A 514 -13.50 6.81 29.56
CA PHE A 514 -13.43 5.89 30.69
C PHE A 514 -13.84 4.44 30.40
N GLY A 515 -14.37 4.15 29.21
CA GLY A 515 -14.99 2.85 28.94
C GLY A 515 -16.28 2.65 29.72
N LEU A 516 -17.02 3.75 29.92
CA LEU A 516 -18.29 3.79 30.61
C LEU A 516 -19.36 4.38 29.68
N LEU A 517 -20.61 3.94 29.86
CA LEU A 517 -21.78 4.62 29.37
C LEU A 517 -22.45 5.30 30.56
N PHE A 518 -22.98 6.50 30.34
CA PHE A 518 -23.65 7.32 31.39
C PHE A 518 -25.14 7.48 31.06
N ASP A 519 -25.95 7.51 32.09
CA ASP A 519 -27.40 7.84 31.95
C ASP A 519 -27.57 9.30 31.53
N VAL A 520 -28.00 9.49 30.28
CA VAL A 520 -28.21 10.84 29.70
C VAL A 520 -29.38 11.60 30.31
N ASN A 521 -30.25 10.93 31.05
CA ASN A 521 -31.41 11.53 31.72
C ASN A 521 -31.13 11.89 33.19
N TYR A 522 -29.89 11.61 33.67
CA TYR A 522 -29.51 11.96 35.04
C TYR A 522 -29.27 13.46 35.16
N GLU A 523 -30.07 14.13 36.03
CA GLU A 523 -30.06 15.60 36.25
C GLU A 523 -29.26 16.03 37.49
N GLY A 524 -28.69 15.07 38.24
CA GLY A 524 -27.92 15.37 39.46
C GLY A 524 -26.47 15.71 39.16
N ASP A 525 -25.73 16.15 40.17
CA ASP A 525 -24.29 16.37 40.09
C ASP A 525 -23.55 15.05 39.92
N GLY A 526 -22.47 15.06 39.14
CA GLY A 526 -21.69 13.88 38.76
C GLY A 526 -22.22 13.19 37.51
N LEU A 527 -21.64 12.02 37.22
CA LEU A 527 -21.97 11.19 36.05
C LEU A 527 -22.53 9.85 36.56
N LEU A 528 -23.80 9.58 36.40
CA LEU A 528 -24.42 8.33 36.75
C LEU A 528 -24.01 7.27 35.69
N ILE A 529 -23.38 6.20 36.14
CA ILE A 529 -22.92 5.10 35.27
C ILE A 529 -24.10 4.18 34.94
N ASP A 530 -24.46 4.09 33.68
CA ASP A 530 -25.43 3.14 33.15
C ASP A 530 -24.77 1.76 32.88
N GLU A 531 -23.57 1.75 32.29
CA GLU A 531 -22.88 0.51 31.97
C GLU A 531 -21.34 0.66 32.07
N VAL A 532 -20.68 -0.37 32.58
CA VAL A 532 -19.23 -0.54 32.52
C VAL A 532 -18.89 -1.44 31.32
N LEU A 533 -18.19 -0.90 30.30
CA LEU A 533 -17.86 -1.67 29.11
C LEU A 533 -16.86 -2.79 29.44
N GLU A 534 -17.16 -3.99 28.99
CA GLU A 534 -16.32 -5.19 29.13
C GLU A 534 -14.91 -4.94 28.57
N LYS A 535 -13.87 -5.37 29.28
CA LYS A 535 -12.44 -5.09 28.97
C LYS A 535 -12.05 -3.61 29.03
N GLY A 536 -12.93 -2.73 29.48
CA GLY A 536 -12.66 -1.31 29.71
C GLY A 536 -11.73 -1.04 30.91
N PRO A 537 -11.37 0.25 31.10
CA PRO A 537 -10.49 0.65 32.20
C PRO A 537 -10.96 0.24 33.59
N PHE A 538 -12.28 0.21 33.82
CA PHE A 538 -12.90 -0.17 35.10
C PHE A 538 -13.31 -1.64 35.19
N ASP A 539 -13.33 -2.38 34.08
CA ASP A 539 -13.58 -3.82 34.08
C ASP A 539 -12.31 -4.57 34.52
N LYS A 540 -11.98 -4.43 35.81
CA LYS A 540 -10.79 -4.99 36.46
C LYS A 540 -11.17 -5.59 37.81
N ASN A 541 -10.55 -6.70 38.20
CA ASN A 541 -10.83 -7.38 39.47
C ASN A 541 -10.68 -6.48 40.71
N HIS A 542 -9.88 -5.43 40.65
CA HIS A 542 -9.65 -4.53 41.76
C HIS A 542 -10.57 -3.31 41.76
N SER A 543 -11.24 -3.01 40.65
CA SER A 543 -12.20 -1.91 40.55
C SER A 543 -13.50 -2.30 41.24
N LYS A 544 -14.08 -1.34 41.93
CA LYS A 544 -15.41 -1.47 42.57
C LYS A 544 -16.48 -0.72 41.79
N VAL A 545 -16.09 -0.05 40.70
CA VAL A 545 -17.00 0.73 39.86
C VAL A 545 -17.96 -0.21 39.12
N LYS A 546 -19.24 0.09 39.18
CA LYS A 546 -20.36 -0.67 38.58
C LYS A 546 -21.46 0.28 38.08
N ALA A 547 -22.36 -0.24 37.27
CA ALA A 547 -23.61 0.46 36.94
C ALA A 547 -24.35 0.91 38.22
N GLY A 548 -24.95 2.08 38.18
CA GLY A 548 -25.60 2.75 39.29
C GLY A 548 -24.68 3.56 40.21
N ASN A 549 -23.34 3.50 40.02
CA ASN A 549 -22.45 4.41 40.74
C ASN A 549 -22.35 5.76 40.03
N ILE A 550 -21.97 6.80 40.78
CA ILE A 550 -21.82 8.17 40.31
C ILE A 550 -20.34 8.57 40.39
N ILE A 551 -19.76 9.05 39.31
CA ILE A 551 -18.45 9.73 39.33
C ILE A 551 -18.69 11.18 39.74
N GLU A 552 -18.32 11.54 40.99
CA GLU A 552 -18.52 12.88 41.53
C GLU A 552 -17.40 13.85 41.15
N LYS A 553 -16.13 13.35 41.02
CA LYS A 553 -14.95 14.20 40.73
C LYS A 553 -13.98 13.50 39.78
N ILE A 554 -13.28 14.32 38.99
CA ILE A 554 -12.14 13.95 38.15
C ILE A 554 -10.92 14.79 38.56
N ASP A 555 -9.81 14.16 39.01
CA ASP A 555 -8.61 14.82 39.52
C ASP A 555 -8.95 15.90 40.60
N GLY A 556 -9.93 15.62 41.45
CA GLY A 556 -10.37 16.50 42.54
C GLY A 556 -11.34 17.60 42.13
N VAL A 557 -11.65 17.78 40.84
CA VAL A 557 -12.59 18.75 40.32
C VAL A 557 -13.99 18.14 40.37
N GLU A 558 -14.96 18.83 41.03
CA GLU A 558 -16.36 18.41 41.11
C GLU A 558 -17.04 18.53 39.74
N ILE A 559 -17.88 17.56 39.43
CA ILE A 559 -18.69 17.55 38.22
C ILE A 559 -20.10 18.03 38.63
N LEU A 560 -20.46 19.23 38.18
CA LEU A 560 -21.80 19.79 38.40
C LEU A 560 -22.73 19.39 37.23
N SER A 561 -24.02 19.39 37.47
CA SER A 561 -25.03 18.97 36.50
C SER A 561 -25.09 19.80 35.22
N ASP A 562 -24.61 21.04 35.24
CA ASP A 562 -24.53 21.96 34.10
C ASP A 562 -23.12 22.10 33.48
N MET A 563 -22.17 21.26 33.95
CA MET A 563 -20.76 21.36 33.55
C MET A 563 -20.43 20.46 32.36
N ASP A 564 -19.74 21.01 31.37
CA ASP A 564 -19.01 20.21 30.38
C ASP A 564 -17.77 19.58 31.05
N TYR A 565 -17.81 18.30 31.33
CA TYR A 565 -16.69 17.55 31.96
C TYR A 565 -15.63 17.08 31.00
N TYR A 566 -15.86 17.07 29.68
CA TYR A 566 -14.89 16.59 28.70
C TYR A 566 -13.53 17.30 28.75
N PRO A 567 -13.43 18.61 29.02
CA PRO A 567 -12.12 19.27 29.19
C PRO A 567 -11.25 18.67 30.28
N LEU A 568 -11.83 18.06 31.33
CA LEU A 568 -11.08 17.37 32.39
C LEU A 568 -10.36 16.13 31.88
N LEU A 569 -10.80 15.57 30.74
CA LEU A 569 -10.22 14.37 30.11
C LEU A 569 -9.29 14.68 28.92
N ASN A 570 -9.14 15.96 28.57
CA ASN A 570 -8.28 16.36 27.48
C ASN A 570 -6.81 16.01 27.76
N LYS A 571 -6.11 15.40 26.79
CA LYS A 571 -4.71 14.95 26.89
C LYS A 571 -4.44 13.90 27.97
N LYS A 572 -5.49 13.18 28.45
CA LYS A 572 -5.41 12.19 29.53
C LYS A 572 -5.31 10.74 29.02
N VAL A 573 -5.32 10.47 27.73
CA VAL A 573 -5.19 9.09 27.19
C VAL A 573 -3.95 8.41 27.75
N GLY A 574 -4.15 7.26 28.44
CA GLY A 574 -3.06 6.46 29.03
C GLY A 574 -2.39 7.07 30.26
N LYS A 575 -2.79 8.25 30.73
CA LYS A 575 -2.30 8.89 31.96
C LYS A 575 -3.14 8.47 33.15
N GLN A 576 -2.56 8.53 34.35
CA GLN A 576 -3.32 8.31 35.57
C GLN A 576 -4.27 9.46 35.84
N VAL A 577 -5.50 9.12 36.12
CA VAL A 577 -6.57 10.04 36.50
C VAL A 577 -7.21 9.52 37.78
N LEU A 578 -7.41 10.41 38.77
CA LEU A 578 -8.10 10.11 40.00
C LEU A 578 -9.60 10.36 39.81
N VAL A 579 -10.43 9.37 40.10
CA VAL A 579 -11.90 9.52 40.10
C VAL A 579 -12.43 9.31 41.50
N SER A 580 -13.32 10.21 41.96
CA SER A 580 -14.09 10.05 43.21
C SER A 580 -15.46 9.48 42.84
N VAL A 581 -15.81 8.38 43.48
CA VAL A 581 -17.00 7.57 43.13
C VAL A 581 -17.93 7.51 44.33
N TYR A 582 -19.22 7.66 44.08
CA TYR A 582 -20.28 7.51 45.06
C TYR A 582 -21.22 6.35 44.67
N ASP A 583 -21.56 5.52 45.64
CA ASP A 583 -22.55 4.47 45.50
C ASP A 583 -23.84 4.93 46.23
N PRO A 584 -24.93 5.26 45.52
CA PRO A 584 -26.16 5.73 46.10
C PRO A 584 -26.84 4.69 47.00
N ASP A 585 -26.70 3.38 46.68
CA ASP A 585 -27.34 2.28 47.40
C ASP A 585 -26.71 2.09 48.80
N THR A 586 -25.38 2.07 48.82
CA THR A 586 -24.62 1.83 50.07
C THR A 586 -24.22 3.11 50.77
N LYS A 587 -24.39 4.29 50.14
CA LYS A 587 -23.96 5.61 50.57
C LYS A 587 -22.44 5.72 50.82
N LYS A 588 -21.64 4.88 50.19
CA LYS A 588 -20.19 4.87 50.32
C LYS A 588 -19.54 5.71 49.24
N ARG A 589 -18.42 6.35 49.62
CA ARG A 589 -17.53 7.07 48.72
C ARG A 589 -16.15 6.45 48.79
N TRP A 590 -15.47 6.39 47.64
CA TRP A 590 -14.10 5.95 47.53
C TRP A 590 -13.44 6.62 46.32
N GLU A 591 -12.16 6.45 46.18
CA GLU A 591 -11.38 6.96 45.05
C GLU A 591 -10.72 5.81 44.33
N GLU A 592 -10.63 5.89 43.01
CA GLU A 592 -9.87 4.97 42.17
C GLU A 592 -8.97 5.75 41.20
N ILE A 593 -7.78 5.16 40.89
CA ILE A 593 -6.89 5.67 39.88
C ILE A 593 -7.08 4.80 38.63
N VAL A 594 -7.42 5.46 37.54
CA VAL A 594 -7.67 4.81 36.25
C VAL A 594 -6.81 5.42 35.15
N LYS A 595 -6.51 4.66 34.10
CA LYS A 595 -5.92 5.17 32.86
C LYS A 595 -6.98 5.20 31.77
N PRO A 596 -7.54 6.38 31.45
CA PRO A 596 -8.53 6.49 30.38
C PRO A 596 -7.95 6.11 29.03
N ILE A 597 -8.83 5.67 28.14
CA ILE A 597 -8.52 5.16 26.81
C ILE A 597 -8.80 6.17 25.71
N SER A 598 -8.28 5.91 24.49
CA SER A 598 -8.57 6.73 23.31
C SER A 598 -10.01 6.50 22.81
N LYS A 599 -10.55 7.43 22.00
CA LYS A 599 -11.81 7.27 21.28
C LYS A 599 -11.82 6.00 20.42
N GLY A 600 -10.71 5.68 19.73
CA GLY A 600 -10.60 4.47 18.93
C GLY A 600 -10.75 3.19 19.78
N THR A 601 -10.13 3.15 20.98
CA THR A 601 -10.30 2.03 21.91
C THR A 601 -11.71 1.94 22.46
N GLN A 602 -12.33 3.07 22.79
CA GLN A 602 -13.74 3.12 23.22
C GLN A 602 -14.67 2.55 22.14
N ASN A 603 -14.48 2.97 20.88
CA ASN A 603 -15.26 2.47 19.74
C ASN A 603 -15.07 0.96 19.54
N GLU A 604 -13.85 0.45 19.79
CA GLU A 604 -13.60 -0.99 19.73
C GLU A 604 -14.38 -1.77 20.79
N LEU A 605 -14.44 -1.27 22.03
CA LEU A 605 -15.24 -1.88 23.09
C LEU A 605 -16.73 -1.88 22.75
N LEU A 606 -17.24 -0.79 22.20
CA LEU A 606 -18.64 -0.67 21.75
C LEU A 606 -18.93 -1.65 20.59
N TYR A 607 -18.01 -1.80 19.65
CA TYR A 607 -18.13 -2.75 18.57
C TYR A 607 -18.18 -4.20 19.09
N GLN A 608 -17.30 -4.58 20.00
CA GLN A 608 -17.29 -5.93 20.60
C GLN A 608 -18.60 -6.20 21.39
N ARG A 609 -19.11 -5.18 22.11
CA ARG A 609 -20.39 -5.23 22.79
C ARG A 609 -21.54 -5.53 21.82
N TRP A 610 -21.58 -4.83 20.67
CA TRP A 610 -22.59 -5.01 19.63
C TRP A 610 -22.56 -6.43 19.03
N ILE A 611 -21.37 -6.96 18.69
CA ILE A 611 -21.22 -8.33 18.17
C ILE A 611 -21.69 -9.36 19.18
N LYS A 612 -21.29 -9.21 20.44
CA LYS A 612 -21.69 -10.12 21.52
C LYS A 612 -23.22 -10.12 21.69
N HIS A 613 -23.82 -8.95 21.71
CA HIS A 613 -25.28 -8.81 21.80
C HIS A 613 -26.00 -9.50 20.62
N ASN A 614 -25.55 -9.27 19.38
CA ASN A 614 -26.14 -9.90 18.21
C ASN A 614 -26.00 -11.43 18.24
N ALA A 615 -24.89 -11.93 18.71
CA ALA A 615 -24.69 -13.38 18.89
C ALA A 615 -25.64 -13.98 19.94
N GLU A 616 -25.87 -13.27 21.05
CA GLU A 616 -26.86 -13.64 22.11
C GLU A 616 -28.29 -13.61 21.58
N VAL A 617 -28.63 -12.63 20.77
CA VAL A 617 -29.96 -12.50 20.12
C VAL A 617 -30.19 -13.69 19.17
N VAL A 618 -29.22 -14.01 18.32
CA VAL A 618 -29.30 -15.17 17.38
C VAL A 618 -29.42 -16.49 18.15
N ASP A 619 -28.63 -16.65 19.22
CA ASP A 619 -28.71 -17.84 20.08
C ASP A 619 -30.09 -18.01 20.71
N SER A 620 -30.62 -16.94 21.28
CA SER A 620 -31.95 -16.90 21.91
C SER A 620 -33.06 -17.16 20.89
N LEU A 621 -33.12 -16.44 19.79
CA LEU A 621 -34.17 -16.57 18.77
C LEU A 621 -34.18 -17.94 18.09
N SER A 622 -33.00 -18.57 17.95
CA SER A 622 -32.85 -19.90 17.35
C SER A 622 -32.86 -21.04 18.35
N ASN A 623 -33.04 -20.75 19.64
CA ASN A 623 -32.94 -21.73 20.71
C ASN A 623 -31.64 -22.56 20.61
N GLY A 624 -30.51 -21.88 20.44
CA GLY A 624 -29.19 -22.48 20.33
C GLY A 624 -28.92 -23.25 19.04
N THR A 625 -29.77 -23.12 18.02
CA THR A 625 -29.62 -23.87 16.75
C THR A 625 -28.60 -23.21 15.82
N LEU A 626 -28.53 -21.88 15.80
CA LEU A 626 -27.70 -21.09 14.88
C LEU A 626 -26.49 -20.46 15.56
N GLY A 627 -25.44 -20.19 14.79
CA GLY A 627 -24.33 -19.34 15.16
C GLY A 627 -24.40 -17.98 14.48
N TYR A 628 -23.57 -17.03 14.92
CA TYR A 628 -23.47 -15.68 14.38
C TYR A 628 -22.01 -15.29 14.19
N VAL A 629 -21.68 -14.75 13.02
CA VAL A 629 -20.37 -14.16 12.73
C VAL A 629 -20.53 -12.84 12.04
N HIS A 630 -19.68 -11.86 12.40
CA HIS A 630 -19.63 -10.58 11.72
C HIS A 630 -18.33 -10.43 10.95
N ILE A 631 -18.42 -10.06 9.66
CA ILE A 631 -17.28 -9.74 8.82
C ILE A 631 -17.07 -8.22 8.85
N ARG A 632 -16.17 -7.75 9.70
CA ARG A 632 -15.93 -6.32 9.92
C ARG A 632 -15.34 -5.61 8.72
N SER A 633 -14.39 -6.28 8.04
CA SER A 633 -13.73 -5.80 6.83
C SER A 633 -13.37 -6.99 5.95
N MET A 634 -13.17 -6.76 4.66
CA MET A 634 -12.76 -7.83 3.73
C MET A 634 -11.24 -8.02 3.78
N GLY A 635 -10.72 -8.38 4.98
CA GLY A 635 -9.29 -8.53 5.26
C GLY A 635 -8.95 -9.82 6.02
N ASP A 636 -7.65 -10.11 6.12
CA ASP A 636 -7.11 -11.35 6.71
C ASP A 636 -7.55 -11.60 8.15
N ALA A 637 -7.55 -10.55 8.99
CA ALA A 637 -7.96 -10.68 10.39
C ALA A 637 -9.44 -11.14 10.49
N SER A 638 -10.34 -10.49 9.75
CA SER A 638 -11.76 -10.87 9.73
C SER A 638 -11.97 -12.30 9.20
N TYR A 639 -11.21 -12.74 8.20
CA TYR A 639 -11.29 -14.12 7.73
C TYR A 639 -10.91 -15.12 8.81
N ARG A 640 -9.81 -14.86 9.56
CA ARG A 640 -9.33 -15.73 10.61
C ARG A 640 -10.32 -15.85 11.76
N ASP A 641 -10.97 -14.74 12.14
CA ASP A 641 -12.01 -14.71 13.16
C ASP A 641 -13.23 -15.54 12.71
N VAL A 642 -13.71 -15.31 11.48
CA VAL A 642 -14.82 -16.07 10.90
C VAL A 642 -14.50 -17.57 10.81
N TYR A 643 -13.30 -17.91 10.31
CA TYR A 643 -12.84 -19.30 10.22
C TYR A 643 -12.81 -20.01 11.59
N ALA A 644 -12.25 -19.32 12.60
CA ALA A 644 -12.18 -19.84 13.96
C ALA A 644 -13.58 -20.05 14.55
N ASP A 645 -14.49 -19.09 14.34
CA ASP A 645 -15.84 -19.15 14.88
C ASP A 645 -16.68 -20.24 14.21
N ILE A 646 -16.73 -20.32 12.88
CA ILE A 646 -17.62 -21.27 12.19
C ILE A 646 -17.13 -22.72 12.27
N LEU A 647 -15.82 -22.97 12.24
CA LEU A 647 -15.25 -24.32 12.31
C LEU A 647 -14.89 -24.74 13.75
N GLY A 648 -14.85 -23.79 14.68
CA GLY A 648 -14.61 -24.02 16.12
C GLY A 648 -15.84 -23.78 16.96
N LYS A 649 -16.07 -22.53 17.39
CA LYS A 649 -17.13 -22.12 18.33
C LYS A 649 -18.52 -22.59 17.92
N TYR A 650 -18.87 -22.44 16.65
CA TYR A 650 -20.18 -22.77 16.09
C TYR A 650 -20.21 -24.10 15.31
N ASN A 651 -19.17 -24.91 15.38
CA ASN A 651 -19.10 -26.17 14.64
C ASN A 651 -20.26 -27.12 14.94
N ARG A 652 -20.85 -27.10 16.16
CA ARG A 652 -21.99 -27.91 16.53
C ARG A 652 -23.35 -27.34 16.15
N ARG A 653 -23.39 -26.04 15.75
CA ARG A 653 -24.63 -25.39 15.29
C ARG A 653 -25.05 -25.93 13.93
N LYS A 654 -26.38 -25.87 13.65
CA LYS A 654 -26.93 -26.37 12.40
C LYS A 654 -26.83 -25.41 11.23
N GLY A 655 -26.66 -24.10 11.50
CA GLY A 655 -26.47 -23.05 10.51
C GLY A 655 -25.77 -21.85 11.11
N VAL A 656 -25.39 -20.87 10.27
CA VAL A 656 -24.73 -19.63 10.71
C VAL A 656 -25.30 -18.43 9.98
N VAL A 657 -25.53 -17.36 10.74
CA VAL A 657 -25.83 -16.02 10.24
C VAL A 657 -24.50 -15.28 10.01
N ILE A 658 -24.27 -14.81 8.80
CA ILE A 658 -23.11 -14.03 8.39
C ILE A 658 -23.56 -12.57 8.29
N ASP A 659 -23.08 -11.72 9.17
CA ASP A 659 -23.40 -10.30 9.14
C ASP A 659 -22.28 -9.51 8.46
N THR A 660 -22.59 -8.83 7.36
CA THR A 660 -21.63 -7.98 6.64
C THR A 660 -21.98 -6.50 6.74
N ARG A 661 -22.94 -6.14 7.56
CA ARG A 661 -23.37 -4.74 7.68
C ARG A 661 -22.21 -3.85 8.12
N PHE A 662 -22.20 -2.64 7.57
CA PHE A 662 -21.18 -1.59 7.82
C PHE A 662 -19.75 -1.97 7.42
N ASN A 663 -19.58 -2.94 6.53
CA ASN A 663 -18.29 -3.35 6.03
C ASN A 663 -17.83 -2.42 4.90
N GLY A 664 -16.67 -1.78 5.07
CA GLY A 664 -16.10 -0.82 4.11
C GLY A 664 -15.32 -1.46 2.97
N GLY A 665 -15.25 -2.81 2.88
CA GLY A 665 -14.55 -3.51 1.80
C GLY A 665 -13.17 -4.04 2.16
N GLY A 666 -12.37 -4.25 1.16
CA GLY A 666 -11.06 -4.92 1.13
C GLY A 666 -10.96 -5.84 -0.08
N ARG A 667 -10.48 -7.09 0.09
CA ARG A 667 -10.45 -8.10 -0.99
C ARG A 667 -10.51 -9.53 -0.45
N LEU A 668 -11.67 -9.98 -0.02
CA LEU A 668 -11.86 -11.27 0.63
C LEU A 668 -12.92 -12.18 -0.03
N HIS A 669 -13.59 -11.70 -1.08
CA HIS A 669 -14.73 -12.40 -1.71
C HIS A 669 -14.39 -13.83 -2.17
N GLU A 670 -13.19 -14.08 -2.70
CA GLU A 670 -12.77 -15.41 -3.15
C GLU A 670 -12.59 -16.38 -1.98
N ASP A 671 -11.94 -15.95 -0.90
CA ASP A 671 -11.74 -16.80 0.28
C ASP A 671 -13.06 -17.07 1.03
N ILE A 672 -13.99 -16.10 1.08
CA ILE A 672 -15.34 -16.29 1.65
C ILE A 672 -16.15 -17.24 0.77
N GLU A 673 -16.08 -17.10 -0.56
CA GLU A 673 -16.72 -18.05 -1.48
C GLU A 673 -16.21 -19.47 -1.23
N ILE A 674 -14.90 -19.67 -1.23
CA ILE A 674 -14.29 -20.99 -0.98
C ILE A 674 -14.71 -21.55 0.38
N LEU A 675 -14.73 -20.72 1.43
CA LEU A 675 -15.03 -21.15 2.79
C LEU A 675 -16.48 -21.62 2.93
N PHE A 676 -17.45 -20.92 2.33
CA PHE A 676 -18.89 -21.20 2.50
C PHE A 676 -19.52 -22.05 1.40
N SER A 677 -18.80 -22.37 0.32
CA SER A 677 -19.28 -23.22 -0.78
C SER A 677 -18.92 -24.71 -0.61
N GLY A 678 -18.71 -25.17 0.62
CA GLY A 678 -18.35 -26.56 0.88
C GLY A 678 -19.51 -27.54 0.61
N GLU A 679 -19.26 -28.56 -0.18
CA GLU A 679 -20.18 -29.69 -0.37
C GLU A 679 -19.55 -30.95 0.21
N LYS A 680 -20.35 -31.73 0.93
CA LYS A 680 -19.88 -33.00 1.51
C LYS A 680 -19.58 -34.03 0.39
N TYR A 681 -18.45 -34.72 0.52
CA TYR A 681 -18.07 -35.73 -0.46
C TYR A 681 -17.51 -37.04 0.17
N LEU A 682 -17.04 -37.04 1.43
CA LEU A 682 -16.51 -38.22 2.13
C LEU A 682 -16.72 -38.11 3.63
N GLU A 683 -16.74 -39.26 4.29
CA GLU A 683 -16.60 -39.40 5.74
C GLU A 683 -15.29 -40.13 6.06
N GLN A 684 -14.55 -39.58 7.02
CA GLN A 684 -13.39 -40.24 7.59
C GLN A 684 -13.87 -41.11 8.73
N VAL A 685 -13.71 -42.43 8.59
CA VAL A 685 -14.19 -43.43 9.55
C VAL A 685 -13.01 -44.04 10.28
N ILE A 686 -13.07 -44.12 11.62
CA ILE A 686 -12.08 -44.76 12.46
C ILE A 686 -12.82 -45.83 13.31
N ARG A 687 -12.54 -47.10 13.09
CA ARG A 687 -13.19 -48.19 13.81
C ARG A 687 -14.73 -48.08 13.80
N ASP A 688 -15.30 -47.92 12.61
CA ASP A 688 -16.74 -47.79 12.36
C ASP A 688 -17.38 -46.50 12.91
N SER A 689 -16.59 -45.58 13.50
CA SER A 689 -17.07 -44.30 13.97
C SER A 689 -16.67 -43.21 13.01
N VAL A 690 -17.62 -42.36 12.60
CA VAL A 690 -17.34 -41.17 11.77
C VAL A 690 -16.55 -40.15 12.60
N ALA A 691 -15.30 -39.97 12.24
CA ALA A 691 -14.39 -39.05 12.91
C ALA A 691 -14.39 -37.63 12.29
N CYS A 692 -14.65 -37.55 10.98
CA CYS A 692 -14.66 -36.26 10.27
C CYS A 692 -15.52 -36.35 9.01
N VAL A 693 -16.14 -35.24 8.64
CA VAL A 693 -16.82 -35.05 7.35
C VAL A 693 -15.98 -34.18 6.47
N MET A 694 -15.74 -34.57 5.22
CA MET A 694 -14.95 -33.77 4.28
C MET A 694 -15.84 -32.98 3.31
N PRO A 695 -15.44 -31.73 3.00
CA PRO A 695 -14.19 -31.05 3.31
C PRO A 695 -14.14 -30.51 4.76
N SER A 696 -13.09 -30.83 5.49
CA SER A 696 -12.92 -30.42 6.89
C SER A 696 -12.55 -28.95 7.10
N ARG A 697 -12.14 -28.27 6.04
CA ARG A 697 -11.69 -26.86 6.05
C ARG A 697 -12.66 -25.91 5.34
N ARG A 698 -13.87 -26.38 5.06
CA ARG A 698 -14.95 -25.58 4.46
C ARG A 698 -16.22 -25.76 5.28
N TYR A 699 -17.03 -24.72 5.28
CA TYR A 699 -18.35 -24.78 5.92
C TYR A 699 -19.33 -25.50 4.98
N VAL A 700 -20.02 -26.52 5.50
CA VAL A 700 -20.87 -27.42 4.71
C VAL A 700 -22.33 -27.39 5.15
N LYS A 701 -22.72 -26.43 5.95
CA LYS A 701 -24.07 -26.31 6.50
C LYS A 701 -24.75 -25.04 5.97
N PRO A 702 -26.09 -24.91 6.13
CA PRO A 702 -26.78 -23.71 5.70
C PRO A 702 -26.22 -22.42 6.32
N SER A 703 -26.16 -21.39 5.53
CA SER A 703 -25.81 -20.04 5.96
C SER A 703 -26.70 -19.00 5.30
N ILE A 704 -26.80 -17.82 5.90
CA ILE A 704 -27.53 -16.66 5.38
C ILE A 704 -26.69 -15.43 5.61
N MET A 705 -26.74 -14.46 4.69
CA MET A 705 -25.91 -13.26 4.79
C MET A 705 -26.80 -12.01 4.95
N ILE A 706 -26.46 -11.16 5.93
CA ILE A 706 -27.12 -9.87 6.14
C ILE A 706 -26.32 -8.77 5.46
N THR A 707 -27.03 -7.90 4.72
CA THR A 707 -26.47 -6.76 4.00
C THR A 707 -27.19 -5.45 4.37
N CYS A 708 -26.51 -4.32 4.18
CA CYS A 708 -27.10 -2.99 4.35
C CYS A 708 -26.57 -1.99 3.33
N GLU A 709 -27.17 -0.82 3.28
CA GLU A 709 -26.81 0.27 2.35
C GLU A 709 -25.41 0.85 2.59
N ALA A 710 -24.81 0.59 3.76
CA ALA A 710 -23.45 1.03 4.10
C ALA A 710 -22.35 0.02 3.69
N ASN A 711 -22.73 -1.11 3.10
CA ASN A 711 -21.73 -2.02 2.53
C ASN A 711 -21.06 -1.35 1.34
N TYR A 712 -19.72 -1.39 1.30
CA TYR A 712 -18.95 -0.66 0.29
C TYR A 712 -17.84 -1.54 -0.33
N SER A 713 -17.45 -1.28 -1.58
CA SER A 713 -16.33 -1.94 -2.25
C SER A 713 -16.48 -3.48 -2.28
N ASN A 714 -15.52 -4.25 -1.82
CA ASN A 714 -15.60 -5.71 -1.77
C ASN A 714 -16.74 -6.25 -0.87
N ALA A 715 -17.31 -5.41 -0.01
CA ALA A 715 -18.54 -5.75 0.72
C ALA A 715 -19.80 -5.65 -0.16
N HIS A 716 -19.70 -5.20 -1.40
CA HIS A 716 -20.64 -5.42 -2.49
C HIS A 716 -20.29 -6.71 -3.25
N GLY A 717 -19.03 -6.92 -3.62
CA GLY A 717 -18.58 -8.11 -4.35
C GLY A 717 -18.81 -9.42 -3.58
N THR A 718 -18.59 -9.44 -2.28
CA THR A 718 -18.77 -10.63 -1.45
C THR A 718 -20.22 -11.14 -1.44
N PRO A 719 -21.25 -10.34 -1.12
CA PRO A 719 -22.64 -10.80 -1.19
C PRO A 719 -23.09 -11.07 -2.63
N TRP A 720 -22.54 -10.35 -3.64
CA TRP A 720 -22.84 -10.66 -5.04
C TRP A 720 -22.38 -12.09 -5.39
N VAL A 721 -21.14 -12.45 -5.09
CA VAL A 721 -20.60 -13.81 -5.32
C VAL A 721 -21.37 -14.84 -4.52
N TYR A 722 -21.69 -14.57 -3.26
CA TYR A 722 -22.45 -15.45 -2.37
C TYR A 722 -23.83 -15.78 -2.97
N LYS A 723 -24.55 -14.81 -3.47
CA LYS A 723 -25.84 -14.96 -4.14
C LYS A 723 -25.69 -15.65 -5.52
N HIS A 724 -24.74 -15.19 -6.33
CA HIS A 724 -24.48 -15.72 -7.68
C HIS A 724 -24.13 -17.22 -7.65
N LYS A 725 -23.32 -17.65 -6.70
CA LYS A 725 -22.96 -19.06 -6.47
C LYS A 725 -24.04 -19.85 -5.73
N LYS A 726 -25.16 -19.23 -5.35
CA LYS A 726 -26.28 -19.86 -4.61
C LYS A 726 -25.84 -20.52 -3.30
N ILE A 727 -24.90 -19.89 -2.61
CA ILE A 727 -24.39 -20.37 -1.31
C ILE A 727 -25.48 -20.26 -0.24
N GLY A 728 -26.23 -19.15 -0.24
CA GLY A 728 -27.37 -18.91 0.63
C GLY A 728 -28.13 -17.65 0.21
N LYS A 729 -29.13 -17.25 0.98
CA LYS A 729 -29.94 -16.06 0.75
C LYS A 729 -29.27 -14.81 1.32
N LEU A 730 -29.56 -13.64 0.70
CA LEU A 730 -29.26 -12.33 1.23
C LEU A 730 -30.50 -11.76 1.93
N VAL A 731 -30.32 -11.18 3.10
CA VAL A 731 -31.37 -10.52 3.90
C VAL A 731 -30.92 -9.11 4.25
N GLY A 732 -31.83 -8.14 4.25
CA GLY A 732 -31.54 -6.78 4.66
C GLY A 732 -31.88 -5.76 3.60
N MET A 733 -31.00 -4.80 3.38
CA MET A 733 -31.21 -3.74 2.41
C MET A 733 -30.29 -3.92 1.19
N PRO A 734 -30.67 -3.33 0.06
CA PRO A 734 -29.85 -3.35 -1.15
C PRO A 734 -28.45 -2.78 -0.88
N VAL A 735 -27.45 -3.38 -1.51
CA VAL A 735 -26.08 -2.90 -1.46
C VAL A 735 -25.82 -1.99 -2.66
N PRO A 736 -25.30 -0.77 -2.47
CA PRO A 736 -24.93 0.11 -3.56
C PRO A 736 -23.88 -0.50 -4.48
N GLY A 737 -23.92 -0.14 -5.76
CA GLY A 737 -22.97 -0.62 -6.75
C GLY A 737 -21.61 0.06 -6.63
N THR A 738 -20.74 -0.44 -5.79
CA THR A 738 -19.45 0.19 -5.44
C THR A 738 -18.25 -0.74 -5.62
N MET A 739 -18.33 -1.65 -6.60
CA MET A 739 -17.29 -2.66 -6.83
C MET A 739 -16.30 -2.20 -7.90
N SER A 740 -15.39 -1.32 -7.53
CA SER A 740 -14.16 -0.99 -8.26
C SER A 740 -12.95 -1.17 -7.34
N SER A 741 -11.73 -1.16 -7.87
CA SER A 741 -10.51 -1.08 -7.07
C SER A 741 -9.78 0.22 -7.37
N VAL A 742 -9.22 0.83 -6.33
CA VAL A 742 -8.63 2.16 -6.35
C VAL A 742 -7.14 2.11 -6.08
N THR A 743 -6.40 2.98 -6.77
CA THR A 743 -5.07 3.42 -6.36
C THR A 743 -5.21 4.81 -5.72
N TRP A 744 -4.74 4.96 -4.48
CA TRP A 744 -4.69 6.25 -3.80
C TRP A 744 -3.39 6.94 -4.14
N GLU A 745 -3.46 7.97 -4.98
CA GLU A 745 -2.31 8.73 -5.40
C GLU A 745 -2.04 9.90 -4.45
N THR A 746 -0.77 10.05 -4.04
CA THR A 746 -0.32 11.18 -3.23
C THR A 746 0.19 12.26 -4.15
N LEU A 747 -0.32 13.48 -4.02
CA LEU A 747 0.12 14.62 -4.81
C LEU A 747 1.50 15.12 -4.35
N GLN A 748 2.09 16.08 -5.08
CA GLN A 748 3.39 16.65 -4.69
C GLN A 748 3.33 17.38 -3.34
N ASP A 749 2.19 17.98 -2.95
CA ASP A 749 1.89 18.24 -1.55
C ASP A 749 1.53 16.90 -0.90
N THR A 750 2.49 16.30 -0.18
CA THR A 750 2.35 14.95 0.41
C THR A 750 1.24 14.81 1.45
N ASP A 751 0.65 15.91 1.88
CA ASP A 751 -0.53 15.88 2.74
C ASP A 751 -1.82 15.65 1.92
N LEU A 752 -1.79 15.86 0.61
CA LEU A 752 -2.93 15.69 -0.28
C LEU A 752 -2.88 14.36 -1.04
N TYR A 753 -4.06 13.78 -1.29
CA TYR A 753 -4.22 12.57 -2.09
C TYR A 753 -5.58 12.52 -2.75
N PHE A 754 -5.70 11.74 -3.83
CA PHE A 754 -6.98 11.47 -4.47
C PHE A 754 -7.12 9.99 -4.83
N GLY A 755 -8.34 9.53 -5.02
CA GLY A 755 -8.66 8.15 -5.37
C GLY A 755 -8.87 8.01 -6.87
N LEU A 756 -8.15 7.07 -7.47
CA LEU A 756 -8.17 6.76 -8.88
C LEU A 756 -8.70 5.33 -9.08
N PRO A 757 -9.94 5.13 -9.53
CA PRO A 757 -10.53 3.80 -9.74
C PRO A 757 -9.97 3.14 -11.00
N VAL A 758 -8.92 2.34 -10.83
CA VAL A 758 -8.16 1.75 -11.96
C VAL A 758 -8.64 0.36 -12.38
N VAL A 759 -9.42 -0.35 -11.55
CA VAL A 759 -9.92 -1.70 -11.86
C VAL A 759 -11.44 -1.75 -11.73
N GLY A 760 -12.11 -2.18 -12.79
CA GLY A 760 -13.55 -2.48 -12.80
C GLY A 760 -13.80 -3.99 -12.88
N TYR A 761 -14.89 -4.45 -12.26
CA TYR A 761 -15.29 -5.87 -12.25
C TYR A 761 -16.51 -6.07 -13.15
N ARG A 762 -16.34 -6.84 -14.22
CA ARG A 762 -17.37 -7.10 -15.22
C ARG A 762 -17.85 -8.54 -15.14
N THR A 763 -19.16 -8.73 -15.15
CA THR A 763 -19.80 -10.06 -15.14
C THR A 763 -19.69 -10.75 -16.51
N GLN A 764 -20.04 -12.04 -16.56
CA GLN A 764 -20.08 -12.79 -17.81
C GLN A 764 -21.14 -12.26 -18.80
N GLU A 765 -22.21 -11.63 -18.31
CA GLU A 765 -23.24 -10.97 -19.09
C GLU A 765 -22.78 -9.60 -19.65
N GLY A 766 -21.63 -9.12 -19.24
CA GLY A 766 -20.98 -7.94 -19.81
C GLY A 766 -21.22 -6.63 -19.07
N TYR A 767 -22.01 -6.59 -17.99
CA TYR A 767 -22.19 -5.39 -17.18
C TYR A 767 -21.17 -5.30 -16.03
N TYR A 768 -20.86 -4.06 -15.61
CA TYR A 768 -19.99 -3.82 -14.46
C TYR A 768 -20.79 -3.89 -13.15
N LEU A 769 -20.17 -4.38 -12.09
CA LEU A 769 -20.75 -4.32 -10.75
C LEU A 769 -20.74 -2.90 -10.19
N GLU A 770 -19.88 -2.04 -10.68
CA GLU A 770 -19.93 -0.60 -10.41
C GLU A 770 -21.27 -0.02 -10.90
N ASN A 771 -21.91 0.79 -10.07
CA ASN A 771 -23.27 1.35 -10.31
C ASN A 771 -24.39 0.30 -10.48
N TYR A 772 -24.09 -0.98 -10.15
CA TYR A 772 -25.11 -2.04 -10.16
C TYR A 772 -25.54 -2.37 -8.73
N GLN A 773 -26.72 -1.89 -8.34
CA GLN A 773 -27.29 -2.17 -7.01
C GLN A 773 -27.61 -3.67 -6.85
N LEU A 774 -27.15 -4.29 -5.76
CA LEU A 774 -27.43 -5.68 -5.44
C LEU A 774 -28.65 -5.78 -4.52
N GLU A 775 -29.75 -6.34 -5.03
CA GLU A 775 -30.96 -6.58 -4.26
C GLU A 775 -30.85 -7.82 -3.35
N PRO A 776 -31.27 -7.75 -2.07
CA PRO A 776 -31.39 -8.93 -1.22
C PRO A 776 -32.56 -9.83 -1.65
N ASP A 777 -32.52 -11.12 -1.26
CA ASP A 777 -33.62 -12.05 -1.49
C ASP A 777 -34.80 -11.75 -0.55
N VAL A 778 -34.50 -11.25 0.65
CA VAL A 778 -35.49 -10.82 1.64
C VAL A 778 -35.18 -9.38 2.06
N LYS A 779 -35.97 -8.44 1.56
CA LYS A 779 -35.79 -7.02 1.81
C LYS A 779 -36.40 -6.63 3.16
N VAL A 780 -35.55 -6.24 4.11
CA VAL A 780 -35.95 -5.83 5.46
C VAL A 780 -35.13 -4.62 5.89
N ARG A 781 -35.82 -3.58 6.34
CA ARG A 781 -35.20 -2.37 6.89
C ARG A 781 -35.35 -2.35 8.40
N ASN A 782 -34.30 -2.02 9.12
CA ASN A 782 -34.41 -1.66 10.53
C ASN A 782 -35.07 -0.30 10.68
N THR A 783 -36.16 -0.21 11.45
CA THR A 783 -36.75 1.07 11.77
C THR A 783 -36.06 1.71 12.96
N PRO A 784 -35.78 3.03 12.95
CA PRO A 784 -35.13 3.70 14.09
C PRO A 784 -35.80 3.47 15.43
N GLU A 785 -37.14 3.46 15.44
CA GLU A 785 -37.95 3.30 16.65
C GLU A 785 -37.73 1.90 17.27
N LYS A 786 -37.59 0.87 16.47
CA LYS A 786 -37.33 -0.51 16.92
C LYS A 786 -35.89 -0.69 17.36
N LEU A 787 -34.95 -0.16 16.60
CA LEU A 787 -33.53 -0.17 16.99
C LEU A 787 -33.29 0.53 18.32
N ALA A 788 -34.00 1.64 18.57
CA ALA A 788 -33.90 2.40 19.83
C ALA A 788 -34.31 1.58 21.05
N VAL A 789 -35.14 0.55 20.87
CA VAL A 789 -35.56 -0.37 21.96
C VAL A 789 -34.89 -1.74 21.84
N GLY A 790 -33.81 -1.86 21.05
CA GLY A 790 -32.98 -3.06 20.95
C GLY A 790 -33.50 -4.16 19.99
N VAL A 791 -34.49 -3.85 19.14
CA VAL A 791 -35.06 -4.80 18.17
C VAL A 791 -34.38 -4.63 16.81
N ASP A 792 -33.63 -5.63 16.36
CA ASP A 792 -32.97 -5.68 15.04
C ASP A 792 -33.80 -6.55 14.08
N GLU A 793 -34.67 -5.90 13.27
CA GLU A 793 -35.61 -6.56 12.36
C GLU A 793 -34.87 -7.36 11.27
N GLN A 794 -33.70 -6.90 10.83
CA GLN A 794 -32.88 -7.62 9.83
C GLN A 794 -32.33 -8.93 10.44
N LEU A 795 -31.85 -8.86 11.67
CA LEU A 795 -31.32 -10.04 12.38
C LEU A 795 -32.42 -11.07 12.66
N GLU A 796 -33.60 -10.61 13.12
CA GLU A 796 -34.77 -11.47 13.32
C GLU A 796 -35.21 -12.17 12.02
N ALA A 797 -35.28 -11.41 10.92
CA ALA A 797 -35.65 -11.96 9.62
C ALA A 797 -34.61 -12.99 9.13
N ALA A 798 -33.33 -12.72 9.29
CA ALA A 798 -32.26 -13.65 8.92
C ALA A 798 -32.35 -14.95 9.70
N VAL A 799 -32.55 -14.89 11.02
CA VAL A 799 -32.76 -16.08 11.86
C VAL A 799 -33.97 -16.89 11.40
N LYS A 800 -35.11 -16.21 11.17
CA LYS A 800 -36.35 -16.85 10.74
C LYS A 800 -36.20 -17.56 9.37
N GLU A 801 -35.51 -16.93 8.40
CA GLU A 801 -35.33 -17.53 7.08
C GLU A 801 -34.32 -18.69 7.14
N LEU A 802 -33.23 -18.55 7.89
CA LEU A 802 -32.22 -19.61 8.02
C LEU A 802 -32.77 -20.85 8.76
N LEU A 803 -33.65 -20.69 9.73
CA LEU A 803 -34.30 -21.81 10.42
C LEU A 803 -35.10 -22.69 9.44
N LYS A 804 -35.76 -22.09 8.43
CA LYS A 804 -36.46 -22.86 7.37
C LYS A 804 -35.49 -23.66 6.53
N ASP A 805 -34.34 -23.06 6.20
CA ASP A 805 -33.31 -23.76 5.39
C ASP A 805 -32.65 -24.89 6.20
N VAL A 806 -32.46 -24.71 7.51
CA VAL A 806 -31.93 -25.73 8.46
C VAL A 806 -32.87 -26.93 8.61
N GLU A 807 -34.18 -26.68 8.69
CA GLU A 807 -35.20 -27.78 8.78
C GLU A 807 -35.19 -28.65 7.55
N ASN A 808 -34.97 -28.09 6.37
CA ASN A 808 -34.99 -28.76 5.08
C ASN A 808 -33.62 -29.34 4.66
N TYR A 809 -32.55 -29.08 5.43
CA TYR A 809 -31.20 -29.47 5.07
C TYR A 809 -30.87 -30.88 5.48
N ASN A 810 -30.35 -31.68 4.55
CA ASN A 810 -29.89 -33.04 4.84
C ASN A 810 -28.41 -32.99 5.34
N TYR A 811 -28.23 -33.05 6.66
CA TYR A 811 -26.92 -33.01 7.30
C TYR A 811 -26.02 -34.22 7.00
N TRP A 812 -26.59 -35.38 6.64
CA TRP A 812 -25.87 -36.64 6.54
C TRP A 812 -25.87 -37.26 5.13
N GLY A 813 -26.42 -36.56 4.14
CA GLY A 813 -26.40 -36.97 2.73
C GLY A 813 -26.89 -38.41 2.52
N LYS A 814 -28.15 -38.64 2.29
CA LYS A 814 -28.66 -39.86 1.66
C LYS A 814 -28.84 -39.62 0.20
#